data_5f8d06268fd23c5393eaec226f16dd6a
#
_entry.id   5f8d06268fd23c5393eaec226f16dd6a
#
_cell.length_a   1.000
_cell.length_b   1.000
_cell.length_c   1.000
_cell.angle_alpha   90.00
_cell.angle_beta   90.00
_cell.angle_gamma   90.00
#
_symmetry.space_group_name_H-M   'P 1'
#
loop_
_entity.id
_entity.type
_entity.pdbx_description
1 polymer ?
#
loop_
_entity_poly.entity_id
_entity_poly.type
_entity_poly.pdbx_seq_one_letter_code
_entity_poly.pdbx_strand_id
1 'polypeptide(L)'
;MKFVISTGNSRKDKFWKEQTVSWEEFVKRLSRTTVTSETQQEYRQMKKYQQDNMKDVGGFVAGKLKDGRRRKDSVINRSMLTLDMDYADDAEGIAENMELLYGYACCIYSTHKHTPEKPRLRLIIPLSRPVSADEYQAVSRRLAKEIGIELFDDTTYEHNRLMYWPSTSSDGEYFFRAIEGDYLNPDEILKLYENWQDSSSWPVSSRQTTLLNKLLKKQADPLSKSGLVGAFCRSYSIEEVIEKFLSEVYEPSVMPERYDYIPADSTAGVVIYDNKYAYSHHATDPACGKLCNAFDLVRIHRFGELDEDADEKKQPPSYKAMLEFCTEDKEVKKQLAKEREDDLREEFEKLDEDGDLNEEAEEEDLTWQLTLELNKNGSVKDTPTNILTIMRNDPRIQGVAYNQMTHLLDVNGRLPWKQVKPGWNDADLAQLKMYFDRYYGIWSPTKTKDALLSAASERVFHPIKDYLNALPVWDGTERVDTLLIDYLGAEDNRYTRAVMRKTLVAAVARIYEPGIKFDYILVLNGPQGIGKSTFFAKLGGKWFSDSLTISDMRDKAGAEKLQGYWILELGELAGLRKMDVETVKSFITRADDKFRQSYGVNVESHPRQCIIVGSTNSTSGFLRDVTGNRRFWPVRVNQGKKRVWEMTDIDQIWAEALEKYKLGEPLILTGDEEIMAYEEQRDAMESDDREGLVEQYLEKPLPDNWNKMDIYERRSYLAGESEFGETIPEGVNRRTRVCCLEIWCECFGKERNAIRRTDSYEIEGILMRIGGWKRYEGNKRGNMRFPIYNAQRAFVREDYDGTDDSD
;
A
#
# COMPACT_ATOMS: atom_id res chain seq x y z
N MET A 1 -74.33 23.81 -12.58
CA MET A 1 -72.95 24.07 -12.16
C MET A 1 -72.00 23.53 -13.20
N LYS A 2 -70.84 24.15 -13.40
CA LYS A 2 -69.79 23.66 -14.35
C LYS A 2 -68.61 23.12 -13.57
N PHE A 3 -68.11 21.98 -14.01
CA PHE A 3 -66.98 21.26 -13.36
C PHE A 3 -65.76 21.32 -14.24
N VAL A 4 -64.59 21.47 -13.66
CA VAL A 4 -63.32 21.40 -14.33
C VAL A 4 -62.81 19.99 -14.24
N ILE A 5 -62.49 19.43 -15.42
CA ILE A 5 -61.82 18.11 -15.54
C ILE A 5 -60.60 18.22 -16.41
N SER A 6 -59.58 17.40 -16.15
CA SER A 6 -58.38 17.27 -16.99
C SER A 6 -58.44 15.94 -17.73
N THR A 7 -58.32 15.97 -19.07
CA THR A 7 -58.51 14.78 -19.93
C THR A 7 -57.26 14.44 -20.72
N GLY A 8 -56.96 13.12 -20.86
CA GLY A 8 -55.89 12.59 -21.71
C GLY A 8 -56.44 11.53 -22.66
N ASN A 9 -55.80 11.38 -23.81
CA ASN A 9 -56.13 10.34 -24.79
C ASN A 9 -55.55 8.98 -24.43
N SER A 10 -54.53 8.96 -23.59
CA SER A 10 -53.89 7.76 -23.06
C SER A 10 -53.37 8.01 -21.64
N ARG A 11 -53.28 6.99 -20.84
CA ARG A 11 -52.62 7.00 -19.52
C ARG A 11 -51.16 7.46 -19.57
N LYS A 12 -50.53 7.36 -20.77
CA LYS A 12 -49.13 7.73 -21.02
C LYS A 12 -48.94 9.19 -21.39
N ASP A 13 -50.04 9.94 -21.55
CA ASP A 13 -49.95 11.35 -21.92
C ASP A 13 -49.25 12.14 -20.85
N LYS A 14 -48.24 12.91 -21.28
CA LYS A 14 -47.49 13.80 -20.40
C LYS A 14 -48.27 15.07 -20.06
N PHE A 15 -49.16 15.52 -20.97
CA PHE A 15 -49.97 16.74 -20.85
C PHE A 15 -51.45 16.42 -21.01
N TRP A 16 -52.21 16.88 -20.03
CA TRP A 16 -53.65 16.67 -19.93
C TRP A 16 -54.37 17.97 -20.22
N LYS A 17 -55.43 17.91 -21.02
CA LYS A 17 -56.18 19.11 -21.42
C LYS A 17 -57.27 19.42 -20.41
N GLU A 18 -57.25 20.64 -19.89
CA GLU A 18 -58.33 21.17 -19.02
C GLU A 18 -59.61 21.36 -19.87
N GLN A 19 -60.76 20.92 -19.34
CA GLN A 19 -62.09 21.07 -19.93
C GLN A 19 -63.08 21.46 -18.86
N THR A 20 -64.02 22.29 -19.20
CA THR A 20 -65.13 22.66 -18.35
C THR A 20 -66.40 22.02 -18.91
N VAL A 21 -67.08 21.15 -18.09
CA VAL A 21 -68.27 20.38 -18.49
C VAL A 21 -69.37 20.61 -17.50
N SER A 22 -70.67 20.55 -17.98
CA SER A 22 -71.82 20.38 -17.08
C SER A 22 -71.93 18.96 -16.54
N TRP A 23 -72.62 18.74 -15.41
CA TRP A 23 -72.87 17.40 -14.91
C TRP A 23 -73.58 16.53 -15.92
N GLU A 24 -74.66 17.06 -16.56
CA GLU A 24 -75.40 16.34 -17.57
C GLU A 24 -74.59 15.91 -18.79
N GLU A 25 -73.71 16.81 -19.31
CA GLU A 25 -72.77 16.48 -20.39
C GLU A 25 -71.78 15.39 -19.98
N PHE A 26 -71.29 15.45 -18.75
CA PHE A 26 -70.33 14.48 -18.20
C PHE A 26 -71.03 13.10 -18.03
N VAL A 27 -72.19 13.04 -17.41
CA VAL A 27 -72.98 11.81 -17.26
C VAL A 27 -73.33 11.21 -18.63
N LYS A 28 -73.77 12.05 -19.62
CA LYS A 28 -74.07 11.61 -21.00
C LYS A 28 -72.79 11.00 -21.68
N ARG A 29 -71.61 11.51 -21.35
CA ARG A 29 -70.36 10.91 -21.85
C ARG A 29 -70.11 9.57 -21.22
N LEU A 30 -70.27 9.43 -19.90
CA LEU A 30 -70.08 8.17 -19.17
C LEU A 30 -71.17 7.12 -19.53
N SER A 31 -72.34 7.50 -19.96
CA SER A 31 -73.41 6.53 -20.41
C SER A 31 -73.02 5.78 -21.69
N ARG A 32 -71.94 6.20 -22.37
CA ARG A 32 -71.44 5.55 -23.61
C ARG A 32 -70.20 4.82 -23.37
N THR A 33 -70.12 3.51 -23.65
CA THR A 33 -68.95 2.69 -23.53
C THR A 33 -68.24 2.49 -24.86
N THR A 34 -66.90 2.30 -24.81
CA THR A 34 -66.10 1.88 -25.97
C THR A 34 -66.00 0.37 -25.97
N VAL A 35 -66.44 -0.30 -27.00
CA VAL A 35 -66.28 -1.78 -27.13
C VAL A 35 -64.98 -2.05 -27.82
N THR A 36 -64.15 -2.85 -27.18
CA THR A 36 -62.84 -3.26 -27.70
C THR A 36 -62.99 -4.59 -28.48
N SER A 37 -61.89 -5.00 -29.15
CA SER A 37 -61.98 -6.11 -30.10
C SER A 37 -61.86 -7.49 -29.47
N GLU A 38 -61.26 -7.60 -28.28
CA GLU A 38 -60.99 -8.85 -27.55
C GLU A 38 -62.25 -9.30 -26.78
N THR A 39 -62.37 -10.61 -26.53
CA THR A 39 -63.28 -11.19 -25.57
C THR A 39 -62.83 -11.08 -24.14
N GLN A 40 -63.74 -11.20 -23.17
CA GLN A 40 -63.42 -11.22 -21.75
C GLN A 40 -62.45 -12.35 -21.43
N GLN A 41 -62.55 -13.51 -22.06
CA GLN A 41 -61.67 -14.62 -21.87
C GLN A 41 -60.25 -14.32 -22.37
N GLU A 42 -60.14 -13.75 -23.56
CA GLU A 42 -58.84 -13.31 -24.11
C GLU A 42 -58.18 -12.23 -23.22
N TYR A 43 -58.96 -11.26 -22.77
CA TYR A 43 -58.47 -10.21 -21.89
C TYR A 43 -57.92 -10.76 -20.57
N ARG A 44 -58.60 -11.74 -19.94
CA ARG A 44 -58.08 -12.39 -18.72
C ARG A 44 -56.77 -13.14 -18.90
N GLN A 45 -56.51 -13.68 -20.09
CA GLN A 45 -55.30 -14.40 -20.43
C GLN A 45 -54.12 -13.48 -20.80
N MET A 46 -54.39 -12.22 -21.12
CA MET A 46 -53.38 -11.23 -21.47
C MET A 46 -52.47 -10.92 -20.27
N LYS A 47 -51.17 -10.65 -20.54
CA LYS A 47 -50.27 -10.09 -19.53
C LYS A 47 -50.75 -8.71 -19.11
N LYS A 48 -50.45 -8.32 -17.87
CA LYS A 48 -50.94 -7.06 -17.28
C LYS A 48 -50.69 -5.84 -18.17
N TYR A 49 -49.53 -5.70 -18.81
CA TYR A 49 -49.25 -4.57 -19.69
C TYR A 49 -50.13 -4.53 -20.94
N GLN A 50 -50.56 -5.69 -21.47
CA GLN A 50 -51.49 -5.82 -22.59
C GLN A 50 -52.90 -5.44 -22.15
N GLN A 51 -53.36 -5.95 -21.01
CA GLN A 51 -54.64 -5.54 -20.40
C GLN A 51 -54.68 -4.03 -20.18
N ASP A 52 -53.59 -3.43 -19.69
CA ASP A 52 -53.50 -1.99 -19.44
C ASP A 52 -53.53 -1.16 -20.74
N ASN A 53 -53.04 -1.69 -21.84
CA ASN A 53 -53.15 -1.03 -23.15
C ASN A 53 -54.54 -1.19 -23.78
N MET A 54 -55.19 -2.35 -23.61
CA MET A 54 -56.54 -2.59 -24.16
C MET A 54 -57.58 -1.68 -23.51
N LYS A 55 -57.58 -1.51 -22.19
CA LYS A 55 -58.50 -0.63 -21.48
C LYS A 55 -58.20 0.86 -21.61
N ASP A 56 -57.01 1.23 -22.21
CA ASP A 56 -56.58 2.60 -22.33
C ASP A 56 -57.26 3.33 -23.51
N VAL A 57 -58.49 3.64 -23.33
CA VAL A 57 -59.30 4.43 -24.25
C VAL A 57 -59.31 5.92 -23.91
N GLY A 58 -58.26 6.37 -23.23
CA GLY A 58 -58.16 7.67 -22.63
C GLY A 58 -58.84 7.72 -21.26
N GLY A 59 -58.79 8.86 -20.64
CA GLY A 59 -59.40 9.05 -19.31
C GLY A 59 -59.40 10.49 -18.81
N PHE A 60 -59.75 10.65 -17.55
CA PHE A 60 -59.84 11.94 -16.92
C PHE A 60 -59.34 11.93 -15.47
N VAL A 61 -58.99 13.11 -15.01
CA VAL A 61 -58.91 13.45 -13.59
C VAL A 61 -59.97 14.52 -13.34
N ALA A 62 -60.88 14.29 -12.41
CA ALA A 62 -61.98 15.21 -12.14
C ALA A 62 -61.46 16.38 -11.29
N GLY A 63 -60.68 17.25 -11.91
CA GLY A 63 -60.02 18.39 -11.26
C GLY A 63 -59.06 19.13 -12.18
N LYS A 64 -58.44 20.16 -11.65
CA LYS A 64 -57.48 21.02 -12.34
C LYS A 64 -56.05 20.58 -11.99
N LEU A 65 -55.22 20.44 -13.03
CA LEU A 65 -53.82 20.07 -12.92
C LEU A 65 -52.92 21.30 -13.21
N LYS A 66 -51.87 21.49 -12.41
CA LYS A 66 -50.84 22.47 -12.66
C LYS A 66 -50.07 22.08 -13.92
N ASP A 67 -49.94 23.01 -14.87
CA ASP A 67 -49.22 22.82 -16.15
C ASP A 67 -49.75 21.61 -16.97
N GLY A 68 -50.97 21.15 -16.70
CA GLY A 68 -51.56 19.98 -17.35
C GLY A 68 -50.86 18.66 -17.02
N ARG A 69 -50.03 18.59 -15.99
CA ARG A 69 -49.29 17.38 -15.60
C ARG A 69 -49.99 16.59 -14.52
N ARG A 70 -50.15 15.26 -14.74
CA ARG A 70 -50.83 14.38 -13.82
C ARG A 70 -49.83 13.74 -12.82
N ARG A 71 -49.44 14.54 -11.81
CA ARG A 71 -48.56 14.13 -10.70
C ARG A 71 -49.24 14.35 -9.36
N LYS A 72 -48.67 13.76 -8.29
CA LYS A 72 -49.18 13.96 -6.92
C LYS A 72 -49.09 15.43 -6.47
N ASP A 73 -48.01 16.11 -6.81
CA ASP A 73 -47.75 17.53 -6.49
C ASP A 73 -48.42 18.52 -7.45
N SER A 74 -49.07 18.02 -8.49
CA SER A 74 -49.59 18.86 -9.57
C SER A 74 -51.12 19.01 -9.59
N VAL A 75 -51.82 18.40 -8.66
CA VAL A 75 -53.29 18.53 -8.57
C VAL A 75 -53.64 19.79 -7.78
N ILE A 76 -54.22 20.78 -8.45
CA ILE A 76 -54.63 22.03 -7.80
C ILE A 76 -55.90 21.84 -7.01
N ASN A 77 -56.90 21.15 -7.57
CA ASN A 77 -58.14 20.82 -6.90
C ASN A 77 -58.86 19.65 -7.56
N ARG A 78 -59.86 19.14 -6.87
CA ARG A 78 -60.79 18.12 -7.36
C ARG A 78 -62.22 18.67 -7.33
N SER A 79 -62.95 18.45 -8.39
CA SER A 79 -64.34 18.92 -8.55
C SER A 79 -65.38 17.81 -8.39
N MET A 80 -64.96 16.56 -8.38
CA MET A 80 -65.81 15.39 -8.16
C MET A 80 -65.03 14.32 -7.40
N LEU A 81 -65.68 13.53 -6.56
CA LEU A 81 -65.16 12.28 -6.05
C LEU A 81 -65.21 11.25 -7.15
N THR A 82 -64.14 10.46 -7.27
CA THR A 82 -64.04 9.39 -8.25
C THR A 82 -63.47 8.17 -7.55
N LEU A 83 -64.29 7.15 -7.33
CA LEU A 83 -63.96 6.01 -6.47
C LEU A 83 -64.07 4.72 -7.25
N ASP A 84 -63.03 3.92 -7.30
CA ASP A 84 -63.02 2.56 -7.89
C ASP A 84 -63.53 1.55 -6.83
N MET A 85 -64.57 0.83 -7.16
CA MET A 85 -65.18 -0.25 -6.34
C MET A 85 -64.79 -1.60 -6.94
N ASP A 86 -63.59 -2.06 -6.63
CA ASP A 86 -62.99 -3.30 -7.16
C ASP A 86 -63.47 -4.56 -6.42
N TYR A 87 -64.14 -4.39 -5.29
CA TYR A 87 -64.61 -5.46 -4.41
C TYR A 87 -66.13 -5.42 -4.22
N ALA A 88 -66.84 -4.85 -5.16
CA ALA A 88 -68.32 -4.87 -5.17
C ALA A 88 -68.83 -6.31 -5.36
N ASP A 89 -69.93 -6.62 -4.73
CA ASP A 89 -70.62 -7.94 -4.80
C ASP A 89 -71.95 -7.88 -5.54
N ASP A 90 -72.66 -6.73 -5.52
CA ASP A 90 -73.90 -6.51 -6.18
C ASP A 90 -73.97 -5.08 -6.77
N ALA A 91 -74.06 -4.99 -8.13
CA ALA A 91 -74.01 -3.70 -8.81
C ALA A 91 -75.36 -2.95 -8.69
N GLU A 92 -76.50 -3.64 -8.78
CA GLU A 92 -77.82 -3.06 -8.67
C GLU A 92 -78.13 -2.65 -7.22
N GLY A 93 -77.82 -3.52 -6.24
CA GLY A 93 -78.02 -3.21 -4.83
C GLY A 93 -77.20 -2.02 -4.36
N ILE A 94 -75.97 -1.83 -4.87
CA ILE A 94 -75.13 -0.64 -4.58
C ILE A 94 -75.83 0.63 -5.18
N ALA A 95 -76.32 0.55 -6.40
CA ALA A 95 -76.98 1.70 -7.02
C ALA A 95 -78.33 2.05 -6.27
N GLU A 96 -79.11 1.07 -5.89
CA GLU A 96 -80.32 1.28 -5.10
C GLU A 96 -79.98 1.89 -3.71
N ASN A 97 -78.92 1.40 -3.05
CA ASN A 97 -78.50 1.95 -1.79
C ASN A 97 -78.04 3.40 -1.92
N MET A 98 -77.33 3.75 -2.98
CA MET A 98 -76.92 5.12 -3.27
C MET A 98 -78.12 6.05 -3.47
N GLU A 99 -79.14 5.59 -4.12
CA GLU A 99 -80.38 6.36 -4.38
C GLU A 99 -81.20 6.54 -3.09
N LEU A 100 -81.40 5.45 -2.32
CA LEU A 100 -82.32 5.46 -1.21
C LEU A 100 -81.71 6.03 0.08
N LEU A 101 -80.41 5.81 0.33
CA LEU A 101 -79.76 6.13 1.60
C LEU A 101 -79.04 7.48 1.55
N TYR A 102 -78.44 7.86 0.42
CA TYR A 102 -77.49 8.99 0.39
C TYR A 102 -78.05 10.25 -0.32
N GLY A 103 -78.94 10.08 -1.30
CA GLY A 103 -79.64 11.15 -1.98
C GLY A 103 -78.77 12.12 -2.79
N TYR A 104 -77.49 11.79 -3.00
CA TYR A 104 -76.55 12.61 -3.77
C TYR A 104 -76.67 12.33 -5.26
N ALA A 105 -76.57 13.39 -6.10
CA ALA A 105 -76.33 13.23 -7.50
C ALA A 105 -75.05 12.37 -7.71
N CYS A 106 -75.19 11.25 -8.44
CA CYS A 106 -74.02 10.43 -8.75
C CYS A 106 -74.19 9.64 -10.01
N CYS A 107 -73.14 9.09 -10.55
CA CYS A 107 -73.22 8.06 -11.53
C CYS A 107 -72.32 6.87 -11.23
N ILE A 108 -72.82 5.69 -11.48
CA ILE A 108 -72.07 4.43 -11.29
C ILE A 108 -71.90 3.78 -12.69
N TYR A 109 -70.69 3.42 -13.03
CA TYR A 109 -70.40 2.73 -14.27
C TYR A 109 -69.36 1.63 -14.09
N SER A 110 -69.52 0.57 -14.93
CA SER A 110 -68.64 -0.58 -14.86
C SER A 110 -67.27 -0.33 -15.52
N THR A 111 -66.22 -0.97 -14.94
CA THR A 111 -64.87 -0.94 -15.51
C THR A 111 -64.75 -2.07 -16.57
N HIS A 112 -63.66 -2.02 -17.35
CA HIS A 112 -63.38 -3.00 -18.41
C HIS A 112 -63.32 -4.47 -17.92
N LYS A 113 -63.08 -4.68 -16.62
CA LYS A 113 -62.96 -6.01 -15.98
C LYS A 113 -64.29 -6.49 -15.37
N HIS A 114 -65.30 -5.74 -15.50
CA HIS A 114 -66.62 -6.03 -14.93
C HIS A 114 -67.22 -7.28 -15.52
N THR A 115 -67.86 -8.08 -14.65
CA THR A 115 -68.82 -9.14 -15.03
C THR A 115 -69.91 -9.12 -14.01
N PRO A 116 -71.15 -9.60 -14.37
CA PRO A 116 -72.26 -9.67 -13.44
C PRO A 116 -71.93 -10.43 -12.12
N GLU A 117 -71.12 -11.53 -12.21
CA GLU A 117 -70.75 -12.37 -11.08
C GLU A 117 -69.64 -11.72 -10.22
N LYS A 118 -68.89 -10.80 -10.80
CA LYS A 118 -67.85 -10.07 -10.11
C LYS A 118 -67.87 -8.60 -10.54
N PRO A 119 -68.75 -7.82 -9.98
CA PRO A 119 -68.88 -6.42 -10.31
C PRO A 119 -67.63 -5.62 -10.03
N ARG A 120 -67.26 -4.76 -10.96
CA ARG A 120 -66.20 -3.78 -10.84
C ARG A 120 -66.68 -2.44 -11.32
N LEU A 121 -66.91 -1.53 -10.38
CA LEU A 121 -67.68 -0.31 -10.61
C LEU A 121 -66.84 0.93 -10.32
N ARG A 122 -67.25 2.04 -10.89
CA ARG A 122 -66.79 3.38 -10.52
C ARG A 122 -67.95 4.23 -10.10
N LEU A 123 -67.81 4.83 -8.93
CA LEU A 123 -68.74 5.77 -8.38
C LEU A 123 -68.18 7.18 -8.55
N ILE A 124 -68.91 8.05 -9.25
CA ILE A 124 -68.58 9.46 -9.46
C ILE A 124 -69.66 10.33 -8.80
N ILE A 125 -69.19 11.25 -7.94
CA ILE A 125 -70.06 12.16 -7.20
C ILE A 125 -69.61 13.58 -7.39
N PRO A 126 -70.46 14.50 -7.94
CA PRO A 126 -70.10 15.88 -8.13
C PRO A 126 -70.11 16.61 -6.78
N LEU A 127 -69.11 17.47 -6.57
CA LEU A 127 -68.95 18.28 -5.35
C LEU A 127 -69.59 19.65 -5.53
N SER A 128 -70.20 20.20 -4.46
CA SER A 128 -70.78 21.53 -4.47
C SER A 128 -69.72 22.68 -4.53
N ARG A 129 -68.50 22.37 -4.16
CA ARG A 129 -67.29 23.18 -4.35
C ARG A 129 -66.08 22.32 -4.65
N PRO A 130 -65.03 22.85 -5.35
CA PRO A 130 -63.79 22.16 -5.48
C PRO A 130 -63.09 21.96 -4.13
N VAL A 131 -62.32 20.85 -3.98
CA VAL A 131 -61.57 20.51 -2.76
C VAL A 131 -60.09 20.38 -3.08
N SER A 132 -59.23 20.64 -2.06
CA SER A 132 -57.78 20.42 -2.15
C SER A 132 -57.46 18.90 -2.22
N ALA A 133 -56.19 18.56 -2.41
CA ALA A 133 -55.76 17.20 -2.45
C ALA A 133 -55.99 16.43 -1.13
N ASP A 134 -55.73 17.07 0.00
CA ASP A 134 -55.96 16.49 1.32
C ASP A 134 -57.42 16.45 1.71
N GLU A 135 -58.19 17.54 1.45
CA GLU A 135 -59.64 17.51 1.59
C GLU A 135 -60.28 16.35 0.76
N TYR A 136 -59.77 16.14 -0.47
CA TYR A 136 -60.25 15.05 -1.32
C TYR A 136 -60.05 13.69 -0.66
N GLN A 137 -58.87 13.44 -0.07
CA GLN A 137 -58.63 12.19 0.65
C GLN A 137 -59.53 12.04 1.88
N ALA A 138 -59.65 13.06 2.70
CA ALA A 138 -60.48 13.05 3.89
C ALA A 138 -61.97 12.80 3.55
N VAL A 139 -62.52 13.57 2.59
CA VAL A 139 -63.90 13.43 2.14
C VAL A 139 -64.15 12.08 1.52
N SER A 140 -63.31 11.62 0.59
CA SER A 140 -63.47 10.35 -0.08
C SER A 140 -63.39 9.13 0.84
N ARG A 141 -62.47 9.14 1.80
CA ARG A 141 -62.30 8.07 2.82
C ARG A 141 -63.48 8.06 3.82
N ARG A 142 -63.95 9.23 4.23
CA ARG A 142 -65.09 9.31 5.14
C ARG A 142 -66.38 8.80 4.46
N LEU A 143 -66.62 9.23 3.25
CA LEU A 143 -67.76 8.73 2.48
C LEU A 143 -67.67 7.24 2.19
N ALA A 144 -66.46 6.75 1.79
CA ALA A 144 -66.26 5.33 1.61
C ALA A 144 -66.47 4.50 2.89
N LYS A 145 -66.17 5.06 4.08
CA LYS A 145 -66.50 4.42 5.36
C LYS A 145 -68.00 4.26 5.56
N GLU A 146 -68.76 5.28 5.21
CA GLU A 146 -70.24 5.24 5.35
C GLU A 146 -70.84 4.22 4.36
N ILE A 147 -70.34 4.14 3.11
CA ILE A 147 -70.83 3.19 2.09
C ILE A 147 -70.33 1.76 2.36
N GLY A 148 -69.16 1.61 2.92
CA GLY A 148 -68.46 0.34 3.18
C GLY A 148 -67.05 0.36 2.56
N ILE A 149 -66.05 0.77 3.34
CA ILE A 149 -64.68 1.04 2.87
C ILE A 149 -64.02 -0.18 2.21
N GLU A 150 -64.43 -1.37 2.61
CA GLU A 150 -63.90 -2.63 2.05
C GLU A 150 -64.31 -2.89 0.59
N LEU A 151 -65.33 -2.18 0.07
CA LEU A 151 -65.72 -2.28 -1.33
C LEU A 151 -64.77 -1.58 -2.31
N PHE A 152 -64.01 -0.63 -1.81
CA PHE A 152 -63.17 0.27 -2.62
C PHE A 152 -61.75 -0.20 -2.75
N ASP A 153 -61.11 0.10 -3.91
CA ASP A 153 -59.65 -0.03 -4.11
C ASP A 153 -58.92 1.04 -3.22
N ASP A 154 -57.94 0.60 -2.41
CA ASP A 154 -57.21 1.46 -1.51
C ASP A 154 -56.47 2.60 -2.23
N THR A 155 -56.15 2.45 -3.51
CA THR A 155 -55.48 3.49 -4.31
C THR A 155 -56.46 4.51 -4.90
N THR A 156 -57.76 4.31 -4.71
CA THR A 156 -58.79 5.20 -5.27
C THR A 156 -58.80 6.58 -4.61
N TYR A 157 -58.29 6.68 -3.36
CA TYR A 157 -58.18 7.92 -2.60
C TYR A 157 -57.03 8.84 -3.07
N GLU A 158 -56.21 8.37 -4.00
CA GLU A 158 -55.16 9.21 -4.59
C GLU A 158 -55.79 10.31 -5.46
N HIS A 159 -55.52 11.59 -5.11
CA HIS A 159 -56.14 12.74 -5.76
C HIS A 159 -55.74 12.91 -7.25
N ASN A 160 -54.57 12.34 -7.67
CA ASN A 160 -54.14 12.33 -9.07
C ASN A 160 -54.52 11.06 -9.81
N ARG A 161 -55.43 10.24 -9.24
CA ARG A 161 -55.89 8.98 -9.83
C ARG A 161 -56.55 9.21 -11.15
N LEU A 162 -56.11 8.45 -12.16
CA LEU A 162 -56.70 8.38 -13.48
C LEU A 162 -58.00 7.53 -13.44
N MET A 163 -59.11 8.08 -13.94
CA MET A 163 -60.29 7.33 -14.28
C MET A 163 -60.34 7.13 -15.78
N TYR A 164 -60.31 5.89 -16.27
CA TYR A 164 -60.49 5.61 -17.69
C TYR A 164 -61.93 5.91 -18.13
N TRP A 165 -62.11 6.42 -19.33
CA TRP A 165 -63.38 6.43 -19.96
C TRP A 165 -63.97 5.04 -20.02
N PRO A 166 -65.32 4.83 -20.08
CA PRO A 166 -65.93 3.55 -20.10
C PRO A 166 -65.44 2.72 -21.28
N SER A 167 -65.07 1.46 -21.03
CA SER A 167 -64.77 0.49 -22.08
C SER A 167 -65.13 -0.93 -21.59
N THR A 168 -65.46 -1.76 -22.56
CA THR A 168 -65.83 -3.17 -22.32
C THR A 168 -65.36 -4.05 -23.46
N SER A 169 -65.13 -5.33 -23.20
CA SER A 169 -64.72 -6.33 -24.17
C SER A 169 -65.88 -6.54 -25.16
N SER A 170 -65.58 -7.18 -26.29
CA SER A 170 -66.62 -7.40 -27.37
C SER A 170 -67.81 -8.20 -26.93
N ASP A 171 -67.65 -9.07 -25.94
CA ASP A 171 -68.72 -9.91 -25.34
C ASP A 171 -69.03 -9.45 -23.88
N GLY A 172 -68.54 -8.28 -23.46
CA GLY A 172 -68.72 -7.78 -22.11
C GLY A 172 -69.98 -6.94 -21.91
N GLU A 173 -70.51 -6.94 -20.74
CA GLU A 173 -71.66 -6.12 -20.35
C GLU A 173 -71.18 -4.78 -19.80
N TYR A 174 -71.93 -3.71 -20.11
CA TYR A 174 -71.71 -2.40 -19.59
C TYR A 174 -72.82 -2.01 -18.62
N PHE A 175 -72.51 -1.87 -17.35
CA PHE A 175 -73.38 -1.38 -16.32
C PHE A 175 -73.27 0.16 -16.21
N PHE A 176 -74.42 0.86 -16.19
CA PHE A 176 -74.47 2.30 -16.01
C PHE A 176 -75.80 2.71 -15.30
N ARG A 177 -75.62 3.48 -14.20
CA ARG A 177 -76.70 4.14 -13.48
C ARG A 177 -76.35 5.60 -13.25
N ALA A 178 -77.34 6.46 -13.47
CA ALA A 178 -77.28 7.86 -13.08
C ALA A 178 -78.40 8.13 -12.05
N ILE A 179 -78.04 8.70 -10.96
CA ILE A 179 -78.94 9.03 -9.86
C ILE A 179 -78.96 10.55 -9.74
N GLU A 180 -80.17 11.07 -9.71
CA GLU A 180 -80.50 12.50 -9.54
C GLU A 180 -80.46 12.82 -8.04
N GLY A 181 -79.94 14.01 -7.66
CA GLY A 181 -79.92 14.48 -6.31
C GLY A 181 -79.09 15.75 -6.15
N ASP A 182 -78.85 16.14 -4.92
CA ASP A 182 -78.01 17.31 -4.63
C ASP A 182 -76.52 16.98 -4.82
N TYR A 183 -75.72 18.00 -5.13
CA TYR A 183 -74.25 17.85 -5.19
C TYR A 183 -73.74 17.70 -3.80
N LEU A 184 -72.77 16.75 -3.62
CA LEU A 184 -72.19 16.49 -2.29
C LEU A 184 -71.48 17.74 -1.76
N ASN A 185 -71.94 18.17 -0.56
CA ASN A 185 -71.27 19.25 0.16
C ASN A 185 -70.04 18.70 0.93
N PRO A 186 -68.80 18.99 0.50
CA PRO A 186 -67.63 18.43 1.16
C PRO A 186 -67.48 18.93 2.63
N ASP A 187 -67.99 20.13 2.93
CA ASP A 187 -67.89 20.69 4.31
C ASP A 187 -68.73 19.90 5.30
N GLU A 188 -69.81 19.30 4.87
CA GLU A 188 -70.65 18.45 5.74
C GLU A 188 -69.95 17.12 6.05
N ILE A 189 -69.25 16.58 5.08
CA ILE A 189 -68.46 15.33 5.29
C ILE A 189 -67.25 15.64 6.17
N LEU A 190 -66.58 16.75 5.96
CA LEU A 190 -65.42 17.14 6.79
C LEU A 190 -65.82 17.39 8.25
N LYS A 191 -67.00 17.91 8.52
CA LYS A 191 -67.55 18.09 9.87
C LYS A 191 -67.82 16.78 10.63
N LEU A 192 -67.87 15.66 9.96
CA LEU A 192 -67.97 14.33 10.60
C LEU A 192 -66.66 13.87 11.25
N TYR A 193 -65.61 14.57 11.03
CA TYR A 193 -64.34 14.42 11.77
C TYR A 193 -64.30 15.38 12.96
N GLU A 194 -63.62 14.98 14.03
CA GLU A 194 -63.27 15.89 15.12
C GLU A 194 -62.30 16.96 14.62
N ASN A 195 -61.27 16.50 13.91
CA ASN A 195 -60.31 17.32 13.16
C ASN A 195 -59.98 16.59 11.86
N TRP A 196 -60.50 17.05 10.70
CA TRP A 196 -60.25 16.40 9.41
C TRP A 196 -58.79 16.56 8.94
N GLN A 197 -58.10 17.62 9.43
CA GLN A 197 -56.68 17.82 9.07
C GLN A 197 -55.78 16.76 9.70
N ASP A 198 -56.18 16.19 10.83
CA ASP A 198 -55.49 15.05 11.40
C ASP A 198 -55.66 13.79 10.56
N SER A 199 -54.66 13.52 9.71
CA SER A 199 -54.69 12.39 8.80
C SER A 199 -54.68 11.03 9.49
N SER A 200 -54.33 10.97 10.77
CA SER A 200 -54.36 9.76 11.58
C SER A 200 -55.79 9.28 11.85
N SER A 201 -56.73 10.18 11.82
CA SER A 201 -58.18 9.93 12.02
C SER A 201 -58.88 9.41 10.76
N TRP A 202 -58.22 9.47 9.59
CA TRP A 202 -58.82 9.07 8.32
C TRP A 202 -59.11 7.57 8.26
N PRO A 203 -60.29 7.15 7.84
CA PRO A 203 -60.62 5.73 7.71
C PRO A 203 -59.71 5.01 6.73
N VAL A 204 -59.24 3.82 7.12
CA VAL A 204 -58.44 2.91 6.31
C VAL A 204 -59.08 1.53 6.24
N SER A 205 -58.89 0.82 5.13
CA SER A 205 -59.35 -0.57 4.99
C SER A 205 -58.49 -1.53 5.79
N SER A 206 -59.03 -2.70 6.08
CA SER A 206 -58.28 -3.78 6.71
C SER A 206 -57.09 -4.23 5.83
N ARG A 207 -57.24 -4.14 4.51
CA ARG A 207 -56.20 -4.47 3.54
C ARG A 207 -55.02 -3.50 3.62
N GLN A 208 -55.28 -2.21 3.76
CA GLN A 208 -54.25 -1.18 3.84
C GLN A 208 -53.38 -1.39 5.11
N THR A 209 -54.02 -1.64 6.27
CA THR A 209 -53.32 -1.94 7.52
C THR A 209 -52.49 -3.22 7.42
N THR A 210 -53.05 -4.26 6.78
CA THR A 210 -52.36 -5.52 6.54
C THR A 210 -51.16 -5.35 5.61
N LEU A 211 -51.28 -4.52 4.56
CA LEU A 211 -50.23 -4.22 3.61
C LEU A 211 -49.03 -3.52 4.29
N LEU A 212 -49.31 -2.50 5.08
CA LEU A 212 -48.27 -1.75 5.82
C LEU A 212 -47.52 -2.68 6.79
N ASN A 213 -48.24 -3.51 7.56
CA ASN A 213 -47.62 -4.50 8.43
C ASN A 213 -46.79 -5.54 7.67
N LYS A 214 -47.19 -5.93 6.48
CA LYS A 214 -46.41 -6.82 5.58
C LYS A 214 -45.17 -6.12 5.02
N LEU A 215 -45.26 -4.84 4.66
CA LEU A 215 -44.12 -4.05 4.21
C LEU A 215 -43.04 -3.91 5.31
N LEU A 216 -43.47 -3.56 6.53
CA LEU A 216 -42.55 -3.49 7.69
C LEU A 216 -41.87 -4.83 7.97
N LYS A 217 -42.60 -5.96 7.86
CA LYS A 217 -42.03 -7.30 8.10
C LYS A 217 -41.13 -7.80 6.96
N LYS A 218 -41.34 -7.37 5.74
CA LYS A 218 -40.60 -7.83 4.54
C LYS A 218 -39.34 -7.00 4.27
N GLN A 219 -39.29 -5.78 4.76
CA GLN A 219 -38.18 -4.89 4.48
C GLN A 219 -36.99 -5.28 5.37
N ALA A 220 -35.84 -5.56 4.78
CA ALA A 220 -34.62 -5.81 5.52
C ALA A 220 -34.23 -4.55 6.32
N ASP A 221 -33.78 -4.75 7.56
CA ASP A 221 -33.35 -3.63 8.41
C ASP A 221 -32.36 -2.74 7.66
N PRO A 222 -32.61 -1.44 7.51
CA PRO A 222 -31.74 -0.53 6.77
C PRO A 222 -30.34 -0.43 7.39
N LEU A 223 -30.23 -0.68 8.70
CA LEU A 223 -28.95 -0.67 9.42
C LEU A 223 -28.08 -1.86 9.07
N SER A 224 -28.69 -2.98 8.65
CA SER A 224 -27.94 -4.20 8.24
C SER A 224 -27.46 -4.16 6.79
N LYS A 225 -27.84 -3.16 6.02
CA LYS A 225 -27.41 -3.02 4.61
C LYS A 225 -25.94 -2.67 4.52
N SER A 226 -25.23 -3.32 3.60
CA SER A 226 -23.84 -2.99 3.28
C SER A 226 -23.72 -1.75 2.38
N GLY A 227 -22.54 -1.18 2.30
CA GLY A 227 -22.20 -0.06 1.43
C GLY A 227 -22.84 1.27 1.84
N LEU A 228 -22.88 2.23 0.93
CA LEU A 228 -23.30 3.63 1.20
C LEU A 228 -24.71 3.76 1.75
N VAL A 229 -25.66 2.92 1.30
CA VAL A 229 -27.05 2.96 1.77
C VAL A 229 -27.10 2.61 3.26
N GLY A 230 -26.44 1.54 3.67
CA GLY A 230 -26.37 1.13 5.06
C GLY A 230 -25.61 2.12 5.91
N ALA A 231 -24.44 2.56 5.44
CA ALA A 231 -23.63 3.57 6.14
C ALA A 231 -24.41 4.87 6.37
N PHE A 232 -25.15 5.36 5.39
CA PHE A 232 -26.01 6.54 5.55
C PHE A 232 -27.09 6.31 6.61
N CYS A 233 -27.76 5.15 6.59
CA CYS A 233 -28.80 4.83 7.59
C CYS A 233 -28.25 4.59 9.00
N ARG A 234 -26.99 4.18 9.14
CA ARG A 234 -26.29 4.08 10.44
C ARG A 234 -25.76 5.44 10.92
N SER A 235 -25.44 6.33 9.98
CA SER A 235 -25.00 7.70 10.31
C SER A 235 -26.15 8.60 10.70
N TYR A 236 -27.34 8.34 10.19
CA TYR A 236 -28.50 9.21 10.36
C TYR A 236 -29.78 8.40 10.59
N SER A 237 -30.45 8.67 11.70
CA SER A 237 -31.84 8.28 11.94
C SER A 237 -32.82 9.08 11.05
N ILE A 238 -34.10 8.71 11.06
CA ILE A 238 -35.13 9.45 10.32
C ILE A 238 -35.26 10.89 10.85
N GLU A 239 -35.27 11.06 12.17
CA GLU A 239 -35.38 12.38 12.80
C GLU A 239 -34.19 13.27 12.42
N GLU A 240 -32.96 12.74 12.49
CA GLU A 240 -31.76 13.49 12.11
C GLU A 240 -31.73 13.89 10.61
N VAL A 241 -32.22 13.04 9.69
CA VAL A 241 -32.30 13.45 8.29
C VAL A 241 -33.37 14.49 8.03
N ILE A 242 -34.47 14.45 8.77
CA ILE A 242 -35.49 15.49 8.70
C ILE A 242 -34.89 16.81 9.18
N GLU A 243 -34.29 16.85 10.35
CA GLU A 243 -33.69 18.04 10.92
C GLU A 243 -32.57 18.62 10.03
N LYS A 244 -31.65 17.77 9.57
CA LYS A 244 -30.45 18.21 8.87
C LYS A 244 -30.65 18.51 7.40
N PHE A 245 -31.46 17.70 6.72
CA PHE A 245 -31.56 17.74 5.26
C PHE A 245 -32.94 18.12 4.72
N LEU A 246 -33.99 18.00 5.52
CA LEU A 246 -35.40 18.13 5.12
C LEU A 246 -36.22 19.05 6.04
N SER A 247 -35.57 19.93 6.80
CA SER A 247 -36.23 20.91 7.70
C SER A 247 -37.14 21.89 6.98
N GLU A 248 -36.95 22.13 5.69
CA GLU A 248 -37.86 22.96 4.85
C GLU A 248 -39.00 22.13 4.24
N VAL A 249 -38.98 20.81 4.44
CA VAL A 249 -39.96 19.86 3.88
C VAL A 249 -40.89 19.35 4.95
N TYR A 250 -40.36 19.06 6.12
CA TYR A 250 -41.11 18.47 7.24
C TYR A 250 -40.89 19.27 8.52
N GLU A 251 -41.94 19.43 9.30
CA GLU A 251 -41.89 19.99 10.64
C GLU A 251 -42.49 19.01 11.68
N PRO A 252 -42.06 19.05 12.95
CA PRO A 252 -42.63 18.22 14.00
C PRO A 252 -44.13 18.46 14.15
N SER A 253 -44.95 17.42 14.19
CA SER A 253 -46.36 17.52 14.46
C SER A 253 -46.66 17.65 15.94
N VAL A 254 -47.90 18.05 16.28
CA VAL A 254 -48.38 18.06 17.65
C VAL A 254 -48.41 16.64 18.28
N MET A 255 -48.50 15.63 17.46
CA MET A 255 -48.44 14.21 17.87
C MET A 255 -47.03 13.67 17.96
N PRO A 256 -46.65 12.97 19.03
CA PRO A 256 -45.33 12.31 19.14
C PRO A 256 -45.08 11.34 17.96
N GLU A 257 -43.80 11.24 17.54
CA GLU A 257 -43.35 10.35 16.45
C GLU A 257 -44.01 10.63 15.10
N ARG A 258 -44.57 11.86 14.91
CA ARG A 258 -45.18 12.29 13.66
C ARG A 258 -44.62 13.63 13.22
N TYR A 259 -44.60 13.80 11.90
CA TYR A 259 -44.22 15.02 11.24
C TYR A 259 -45.30 15.47 10.25
N ASP A 260 -45.33 16.77 10.02
CA ASP A 260 -46.18 17.40 9.03
C ASP A 260 -45.38 17.72 7.77
N TYR A 261 -45.95 17.42 6.61
CA TYR A 261 -45.40 17.86 5.35
C TYR A 261 -45.79 19.33 5.10
N ILE A 262 -44.87 20.24 5.16
CA ILE A 262 -45.09 21.69 5.19
C ILE A 262 -46.02 22.17 4.06
N PRO A 263 -45.93 21.67 2.79
CA PRO A 263 -46.86 22.08 1.73
C PRO A 263 -48.28 21.47 1.81
N ALA A 264 -48.56 20.61 2.77
CA ALA A 264 -49.85 19.95 2.89
C ALA A 264 -50.84 20.77 3.73
N ASP A 265 -52.15 20.58 3.49
CA ASP A 265 -53.21 21.16 4.32
C ASP A 265 -53.54 20.28 5.57
N SER A 266 -53.12 19.01 5.53
CA SER A 266 -53.31 18.03 6.61
C SER A 266 -52.12 17.97 7.54
N THR A 267 -52.34 17.49 8.77
CA THR A 267 -51.35 17.36 9.82
C THR A 267 -51.14 15.89 10.23
N ALA A 268 -50.09 15.60 11.01
CA ALA A 268 -49.76 14.30 11.56
C ALA A 268 -49.67 13.15 10.54
N GLY A 269 -49.40 13.45 9.28
CA GLY A 269 -49.43 12.48 8.18
C GLY A 269 -48.13 11.70 7.97
N VAL A 270 -47.00 12.13 8.47
CA VAL A 270 -45.74 11.37 8.40
C VAL A 270 -45.54 10.61 9.71
N VAL A 271 -45.53 9.31 9.63
CA VAL A 271 -45.34 8.42 10.79
C VAL A 271 -43.96 7.82 10.77
N ILE A 272 -43.27 7.91 11.91
CA ILE A 272 -41.94 7.31 12.09
C ILE A 272 -42.09 5.95 12.78
N TYR A 273 -41.35 4.95 12.27
CA TYR A 273 -41.33 3.60 12.84
C TYR A 273 -39.90 3.27 13.27
N ASP A 274 -39.71 3.02 14.57
CA ASP A 274 -38.44 2.65 15.20
C ASP A 274 -37.28 3.62 14.86
N ASN A 275 -37.57 4.84 14.48
CA ASN A 275 -36.63 5.85 13.95
C ASN A 275 -35.78 5.37 12.75
N LYS A 276 -36.21 4.26 12.09
CA LYS A 276 -35.58 3.63 10.94
C LYS A 276 -36.33 3.86 9.63
N TYR A 277 -37.65 4.09 9.74
CA TYR A 277 -38.54 4.26 8.58
C TYR A 277 -39.49 5.42 8.79
N ALA A 278 -39.77 6.10 7.70
CA ALA A 278 -40.86 7.07 7.61
C ALA A 278 -41.89 6.60 6.60
N TYR A 279 -43.19 6.81 6.90
CA TYR A 279 -44.27 6.57 5.98
C TYR A 279 -45.18 7.79 5.95
N SER A 280 -45.35 8.39 4.78
CA SER A 280 -46.19 9.57 4.61
C SER A 280 -47.57 9.22 4.09
N HIS A 281 -48.58 9.75 4.75
CA HIS A 281 -50.00 9.76 4.35
C HIS A 281 -50.39 11.06 3.64
N HIS A 282 -49.58 12.09 3.68
CA HIS A 282 -49.84 13.37 3.02
C HIS A 282 -49.97 13.18 1.50
N ALA A 283 -51.10 13.59 0.94
CA ALA A 283 -51.41 13.35 -0.45
C ALA A 283 -50.40 13.92 -1.45
N THR A 284 -49.95 15.13 -1.17
CA THR A 284 -49.03 15.89 -2.03
C THR A 284 -47.54 15.56 -1.82
N ASP A 285 -47.23 14.81 -0.75
CA ASP A 285 -45.87 14.40 -0.47
C ASP A 285 -45.36 13.41 -1.53
N PRO A 286 -44.20 13.66 -2.18
CA PRO A 286 -43.54 12.71 -3.09
C PRO A 286 -43.25 11.34 -2.47
N ALA A 287 -43.08 11.26 -1.14
CA ALA A 287 -42.90 10.03 -0.37
C ALA A 287 -44.22 9.34 0.01
N CYS A 288 -45.36 9.92 -0.30
CA CYS A 288 -46.67 9.38 0.04
C CYS A 288 -46.86 7.93 -0.36
N GLY A 289 -47.32 7.09 0.58
CA GLY A 289 -47.60 5.67 0.35
C GLY A 289 -46.35 4.78 0.19
N LYS A 290 -45.19 5.30 0.49
CA LYS A 290 -43.90 4.58 0.47
C LYS A 290 -43.32 4.47 1.87
N LEU A 291 -42.83 3.27 2.22
CA LEU A 291 -42.03 3.08 3.46
C LEU A 291 -40.60 3.40 3.14
N CYS A 292 -40.12 4.56 3.59
CA CYS A 292 -38.81 5.10 3.27
C CYS A 292 -37.86 4.95 4.46
N ASN A 293 -36.67 4.46 4.26
CA ASN A 293 -35.56 4.61 5.19
C ASN A 293 -34.92 6.01 5.04
N ALA A 294 -33.96 6.37 5.88
CA ALA A 294 -33.30 7.66 5.85
C ALA A 294 -32.71 8.02 4.47
N PHE A 295 -32.05 7.07 3.80
CA PHE A 295 -31.49 7.27 2.47
C PHE A 295 -32.59 7.55 1.42
N ASP A 296 -33.65 6.74 1.40
CA ASP A 296 -34.73 6.90 0.45
C ASP A 296 -35.54 8.17 0.66
N LEU A 297 -35.74 8.57 1.91
CA LEU A 297 -36.45 9.81 2.25
C LEU A 297 -35.71 11.04 1.69
N VAL A 298 -34.41 11.16 1.95
CA VAL A 298 -33.58 12.25 1.42
C VAL A 298 -33.50 12.18 -0.11
N ARG A 299 -33.32 10.98 -0.68
CA ARG A 299 -33.25 10.78 -2.11
C ARG A 299 -34.48 11.31 -2.83
N ILE A 300 -35.67 10.97 -2.33
CA ILE A 300 -36.93 11.33 -2.96
C ILE A 300 -37.13 12.84 -2.97
N HIS A 301 -36.81 13.51 -1.85
CA HIS A 301 -37.06 14.95 -1.73
C HIS A 301 -35.98 15.83 -2.36
N ARG A 302 -34.73 15.39 -2.31
CA ARG A 302 -33.61 16.20 -2.84
C ARG A 302 -33.32 15.95 -4.31
N PHE A 303 -33.54 14.73 -4.77
CA PHE A 303 -33.12 14.29 -6.11
C PHE A 303 -34.25 13.68 -6.92
N GLY A 304 -35.47 13.59 -6.37
CA GLY A 304 -36.59 12.92 -7.04
C GLY A 304 -37.00 13.53 -8.38
N GLU A 305 -36.80 14.82 -8.58
CA GLU A 305 -37.08 15.51 -9.85
C GLU A 305 -36.23 14.92 -11.01
N LEU A 306 -35.07 14.38 -10.73
CA LEU A 306 -34.22 13.73 -11.75
C LEU A 306 -34.86 12.46 -12.36
N ASP A 307 -35.82 11.88 -11.65
CA ASP A 307 -36.48 10.63 -12.09
C ASP A 307 -37.67 10.86 -13.06
N GLU A 308 -38.03 12.11 -13.33
CA GLU A 308 -39.22 12.47 -14.10
C GLU A 308 -39.32 11.83 -15.48
N ASP A 309 -38.20 11.71 -16.19
CA ASP A 309 -38.11 11.11 -17.53
C ASP A 309 -37.35 9.76 -17.52
N ALA A 310 -37.16 9.17 -16.34
CA ALA A 310 -36.40 7.94 -16.22
C ALA A 310 -37.16 6.72 -16.71
N ASP A 311 -36.45 5.81 -17.34
CA ASP A 311 -36.97 4.49 -17.74
C ASP A 311 -37.23 3.65 -16.48
N GLU A 312 -38.50 3.24 -16.27
CA GLU A 312 -38.90 2.42 -15.10
C GLU A 312 -38.11 1.10 -14.96
N LYS A 313 -37.41 0.67 -16.00
CA LYS A 313 -36.63 -0.56 -16.00
C LYS A 313 -35.18 -0.36 -15.58
N LYS A 314 -34.74 0.89 -15.42
CA LYS A 314 -33.38 1.24 -15.04
C LYS A 314 -33.34 1.82 -13.61
N GLN A 315 -32.20 1.74 -12.99
CA GLN A 315 -31.96 2.39 -11.70
C GLN A 315 -32.20 3.90 -11.85
N PRO A 316 -33.03 4.52 -10.99
CA PRO A 316 -33.40 5.91 -11.13
C PRO A 316 -32.19 6.84 -11.00
N PRO A 317 -32.12 7.94 -11.78
CA PRO A 317 -31.07 8.94 -11.70
C PRO A 317 -30.89 9.51 -10.30
N SER A 318 -31.97 9.71 -9.54
CA SER A 318 -31.95 10.17 -8.14
C SER A 318 -31.12 9.27 -7.25
N TYR A 319 -31.13 7.97 -7.51
CA TYR A 319 -30.34 7.01 -6.72
C TYR A 319 -28.85 7.23 -6.90
N LYS A 320 -28.42 7.49 -8.13
CA LYS A 320 -27.01 7.80 -8.43
C LYS A 320 -26.57 9.11 -7.77
N ALA A 321 -27.40 10.15 -7.88
CA ALA A 321 -27.15 11.43 -7.25
C ALA A 321 -27.05 11.32 -5.72
N MET A 322 -27.91 10.52 -5.10
CA MET A 322 -27.87 10.27 -3.67
C MET A 322 -26.62 9.49 -3.23
N LEU A 323 -26.14 8.52 -4.04
CA LEU A 323 -24.87 7.84 -3.75
C LEU A 323 -23.68 8.81 -3.83
N GLU A 324 -23.67 9.70 -4.84
CA GLU A 324 -22.64 10.74 -4.94
C GLU A 324 -22.69 11.68 -3.73
N PHE A 325 -23.87 12.10 -3.29
CA PHE A 325 -24.06 12.87 -2.07
C PHE A 325 -23.48 12.17 -0.83
N CYS A 326 -23.74 10.87 -0.67
CA CYS A 326 -23.23 10.07 0.44
C CYS A 326 -21.68 10.00 0.44
N THR A 327 -21.05 9.97 -0.75
CA THR A 327 -19.55 9.91 -0.82
C THR A 327 -18.88 11.20 -0.38
N GLU A 328 -19.59 12.31 -0.33
CA GLU A 328 -19.09 13.63 0.10
C GLU A 328 -19.43 13.95 1.56
N ASP A 329 -20.45 13.28 2.11
CA ASP A 329 -20.90 13.53 3.48
C ASP A 329 -19.88 13.03 4.51
N LYS A 330 -19.52 13.90 5.47
CA LYS A 330 -18.50 13.65 6.48
C LYS A 330 -18.86 12.54 7.47
N GLU A 331 -20.12 12.51 7.92
CA GLU A 331 -20.56 11.50 8.90
C GLU A 331 -20.64 10.11 8.25
N VAL A 332 -21.07 10.03 7.00
CA VAL A 332 -21.04 8.77 6.24
C VAL A 332 -19.61 8.27 6.03
N LYS A 333 -18.66 9.17 5.70
CA LYS A 333 -17.24 8.81 5.62
C LYS A 333 -16.70 8.33 6.95
N LYS A 334 -17.06 9.01 8.05
CA LYS A 334 -16.66 8.62 9.40
C LYS A 334 -17.21 7.25 9.78
N GLN A 335 -18.47 6.99 9.46
CA GLN A 335 -19.10 5.70 9.70
C GLN A 335 -18.42 4.58 8.92
N LEU A 336 -18.12 4.80 7.63
CA LEU A 336 -17.39 3.83 6.81
C LEU A 336 -15.95 3.60 7.30
N ALA A 337 -15.29 4.64 7.79
CA ALA A 337 -13.97 4.52 8.39
C ALA A 337 -14.01 3.69 9.67
N LYS A 338 -15.00 3.95 10.53
CA LYS A 338 -15.21 3.18 11.77
C LYS A 338 -15.52 1.70 11.48
N GLU A 339 -16.40 1.41 10.53
CA GLU A 339 -16.74 0.04 10.15
C GLU A 339 -15.51 -0.73 9.66
N ARG A 340 -14.66 -0.10 8.83
CA ARG A 340 -13.38 -0.71 8.40
C ARG A 340 -12.45 -0.98 9.57
N GLU A 341 -12.38 -0.05 10.52
CA GLU A 341 -11.54 -0.20 11.70
C GLU A 341 -12.02 -1.30 12.63
N ASP A 342 -13.34 -1.39 12.84
CA ASP A 342 -13.94 -2.46 13.64
C ASP A 342 -13.67 -3.84 13.01
N ASP A 343 -13.81 -3.98 11.68
CA ASP A 343 -13.48 -5.20 10.93
C ASP A 343 -11.98 -5.58 11.08
N LEU A 344 -11.09 -4.58 11.00
CA LEU A 344 -9.65 -4.75 11.21
C LEU A 344 -9.33 -5.24 12.63
N ARG A 345 -9.92 -4.59 13.63
CA ARG A 345 -9.67 -4.92 15.04
C ARG A 345 -10.12 -6.35 15.39
N GLU A 346 -11.32 -6.76 14.98
CA GLU A 346 -11.83 -8.11 15.21
C GLU A 346 -10.93 -9.21 14.64
N GLU A 347 -10.24 -8.92 13.55
CA GLU A 347 -9.37 -9.91 12.92
C GLU A 347 -7.98 -9.98 13.54
N PHE A 348 -7.44 -8.83 13.95
CA PHE A 348 -6.13 -8.80 14.64
C PHE A 348 -6.20 -9.39 16.03
N GLU A 349 -7.30 -9.22 16.75
CA GLU A 349 -7.53 -9.90 18.03
C GLU A 349 -7.53 -11.44 17.91
N LYS A 350 -7.93 -11.97 16.75
CA LYS A 350 -7.89 -13.41 16.47
C LYS A 350 -6.48 -13.93 16.13
N LEU A 351 -5.53 -13.06 15.76
CA LEU A 351 -4.15 -13.43 15.38
C LEU A 351 -3.18 -13.36 16.58
N ASP A 352 -3.53 -12.61 17.62
CA ASP A 352 -2.72 -12.46 18.83
C ASP A 352 -3.04 -13.52 19.89
N GLU A 353 -2.96 -14.81 19.55
CA GLU A 353 -2.99 -15.91 20.54
C GLU A 353 -1.75 -15.92 21.47
N ASP A 354 -0.77 -15.05 21.28
CA ASP A 354 0.43 -14.88 22.11
C ASP A 354 0.39 -13.60 23.00
N GLY A 355 -0.74 -13.29 23.59
CA GLY A 355 -0.93 -12.70 24.93
C GLY A 355 -0.19 -11.43 25.36
N ASP A 356 0.18 -10.50 24.48
CA ASP A 356 0.78 -9.22 24.88
C ASP A 356 0.05 -8.03 24.21
N LEU A 357 -1.24 -7.90 24.53
CA LEU A 357 -2.03 -6.72 24.21
C LEU A 357 -1.73 -5.65 25.26
N ASN A 358 -1.09 -4.57 24.87
CA ASN A 358 -1.17 -3.32 25.60
C ASN A 358 -2.63 -2.85 25.58
N GLU A 359 -3.29 -2.89 26.72
CA GLU A 359 -4.69 -2.48 26.93
C GLU A 359 -4.92 -0.96 26.81
N GLU A 360 -3.96 -0.19 26.39
CA GLU A 360 -4.10 1.25 26.10
C GLU A 360 -4.10 1.48 24.57
N ALA A 361 -5.14 0.97 23.88
CA ALA A 361 -5.45 1.49 22.57
C ALA A 361 -6.06 2.89 22.76
N GLU A 362 -5.24 3.95 22.72
CA GLU A 362 -5.71 5.30 22.44
C GLU A 362 -6.66 5.24 21.25
N GLU A 363 -7.78 5.99 21.29
CA GLU A 363 -8.68 6.10 20.15
C GLU A 363 -7.86 6.48 18.92
N GLU A 364 -7.69 5.54 17.98
CA GLU A 364 -6.91 5.78 16.78
C GLU A 364 -7.49 6.97 16.02
N ASP A 365 -6.66 7.93 15.66
CA ASP A 365 -7.07 9.07 14.85
C ASP A 365 -7.43 8.61 13.43
N LEU A 366 -8.72 8.39 13.21
CA LEU A 366 -9.27 8.01 11.91
C LEU A 366 -9.48 9.20 10.95
N THR A 367 -9.08 10.41 11.34
CA THR A 367 -9.33 11.61 10.53
C THR A 367 -8.69 11.54 9.14
N TRP A 368 -7.56 10.88 9.01
CA TRP A 368 -6.91 10.66 7.72
C TRP A 368 -7.76 9.82 6.75
N GLN A 369 -8.60 8.90 7.24
CA GLN A 369 -9.49 8.10 6.41
C GLN A 369 -10.58 8.95 5.75
N LEU A 370 -10.94 10.08 6.34
CA LEU A 370 -11.91 11.02 5.77
C LEU A 370 -11.39 11.70 4.49
N THR A 371 -10.08 11.70 4.30
CA THR A 371 -9.44 12.27 3.10
C THR A 371 -9.45 11.32 1.92
N LEU A 372 -9.76 10.04 2.14
CA LEU A 372 -9.78 9.04 1.08
C LEU A 372 -10.92 9.29 0.09
N GLU A 373 -10.61 9.22 -1.19
CA GLU A 373 -11.60 9.25 -2.24
C GLU A 373 -12.37 7.92 -2.30
N LEU A 374 -13.68 7.99 -2.36
CA LEU A 374 -14.55 6.83 -2.43
C LEU A 374 -15.13 6.61 -3.82
N ASN A 375 -15.38 5.37 -4.17
CA ASN A 375 -16.19 4.96 -5.31
C ASN A 375 -17.68 5.14 -4.98
N LYS A 376 -18.52 5.10 -6.00
CA LYS A 376 -20.00 5.18 -5.86
C LYS A 376 -20.63 4.04 -5.03
N ASN A 377 -19.90 2.98 -4.76
CA ASN A 377 -20.32 1.88 -3.89
C ASN A 377 -19.82 2.02 -2.45
N GLY A 378 -19.07 3.08 -2.11
CA GLY A 378 -18.49 3.34 -0.80
C GLY A 378 -17.12 2.68 -0.56
N SER A 379 -16.61 1.90 -1.51
CA SER A 379 -15.24 1.38 -1.44
C SER A 379 -14.21 2.48 -1.71
N VAL A 380 -13.02 2.32 -1.18
CA VAL A 380 -11.92 3.24 -1.44
C VAL A 380 -11.48 3.12 -2.91
N LYS A 381 -11.27 4.26 -3.59
CA LYS A 381 -10.75 4.25 -4.97
C LYS A 381 -9.30 3.77 -5.01
N ASP A 382 -8.95 2.99 -6.04
CA ASP A 382 -7.61 2.47 -6.27
C ASP A 382 -6.65 3.53 -6.88
N THR A 383 -6.62 4.74 -6.33
CA THR A 383 -5.72 5.80 -6.76
C THR A 383 -4.37 5.70 -6.06
N PRO A 384 -3.25 6.06 -6.71
CA PRO A 384 -1.94 6.12 -6.05
C PRO A 384 -1.96 6.99 -4.79
N THR A 385 -2.72 8.08 -4.82
CA THR A 385 -2.86 9.00 -3.69
C THR A 385 -3.50 8.31 -2.49
N ASN A 386 -4.62 7.60 -2.69
CA ASN A 386 -5.28 6.86 -1.61
C ASN A 386 -4.36 5.79 -1.02
N ILE A 387 -3.71 4.99 -1.89
CA ILE A 387 -2.80 3.93 -1.45
C ILE A 387 -1.64 4.52 -0.64
N LEU A 388 -1.05 5.61 -1.09
CA LEU A 388 0.03 6.29 -0.38
C LEU A 388 -0.45 6.87 0.96
N THR A 389 -1.65 7.47 0.99
CA THR A 389 -2.24 7.99 2.23
C THR A 389 -2.45 6.88 3.26
N ILE A 390 -2.96 5.73 2.84
CA ILE A 390 -3.10 4.56 3.70
C ILE A 390 -1.73 4.10 4.22
N MET A 391 -0.75 3.95 3.34
CA MET A 391 0.60 3.51 3.75
C MET A 391 1.29 4.49 4.71
N ARG A 392 0.98 5.77 4.65
CA ARG A 392 1.54 6.78 5.55
C ARG A 392 0.91 6.76 6.92
N ASN A 393 -0.38 6.47 7.00
CA ASN A 393 -1.17 6.72 8.20
C ASN A 393 -1.68 5.46 8.90
N ASP A 394 -1.83 4.34 8.20
CA ASP A 394 -2.23 3.07 8.84
C ASP A 394 -1.06 2.52 9.68
N PRO A 395 -1.17 2.54 11.03
CA PRO A 395 -0.06 2.18 11.92
C PRO A 395 0.40 0.73 11.76
N ARG A 396 -0.48 -0.16 11.28
CA ARG A 396 -0.21 -1.60 11.15
C ARG A 396 0.80 -1.91 10.05
N ILE A 397 0.92 -1.04 9.03
CA ILE A 397 1.82 -1.23 7.89
C ILE A 397 2.97 -0.20 7.86
N GLN A 398 3.10 0.59 8.92
CA GLN A 398 4.22 1.54 9.04
C GLN A 398 5.58 0.88 9.29
N GLY A 399 5.60 -0.38 9.68
CA GLY A 399 6.82 -1.14 9.94
C GLY A 399 7.72 -1.35 8.72
N VAL A 400 7.27 -1.01 7.51
CA VAL A 400 8.11 -1.10 6.30
C VAL A 400 8.87 0.20 6.10
N ALA A 401 10.20 0.10 6.01
CA ALA A 401 11.10 1.23 5.91
C ALA A 401 12.26 0.95 4.92
N TYR A 402 12.98 1.99 4.53
CA TYR A 402 14.16 1.87 3.67
C TYR A 402 15.42 1.71 4.54
N ASN A 403 16.11 0.58 4.41
CA ASN A 403 17.33 0.30 5.12
C ASN A 403 18.54 0.86 4.34
N GLN A 404 19.21 1.87 4.90
CA GLN A 404 20.36 2.53 4.28
C GLN A 404 21.62 1.66 4.21
N MET A 405 21.67 0.58 5.00
CA MET A 405 22.82 -0.34 4.98
C MET A 405 22.73 -1.36 3.85
N THR A 406 21.51 -1.82 3.54
CA THR A 406 21.26 -2.78 2.46
C THR A 406 20.81 -2.10 1.17
N HIS A 407 20.38 -0.84 1.24
CA HIS A 407 19.73 -0.09 0.18
C HIS A 407 18.46 -0.77 -0.36
N LEU A 408 17.75 -1.51 0.51
CA LEU A 408 16.54 -2.24 0.19
C LEU A 408 15.43 -1.88 1.19
N LEU A 409 14.21 -2.28 0.83
CA LEU A 409 13.11 -2.31 1.79
C LEU A 409 13.44 -3.33 2.89
N ASP A 410 13.07 -2.98 4.11
CA ASP A 410 13.24 -3.83 5.28
C ASP A 410 12.10 -3.58 6.27
N VAL A 411 12.00 -4.43 7.27
CA VAL A 411 10.99 -4.32 8.32
C VAL A 411 11.64 -3.75 9.58
N ASN A 412 11.21 -2.54 9.93
CA ASN A 412 11.62 -1.85 11.15
C ASN A 412 10.37 -1.60 12.02
N GLY A 413 9.83 -2.67 12.63
CA GLY A 413 8.61 -2.65 13.41
C GLY A 413 7.82 -3.94 13.26
N ARG A 414 6.53 -3.91 13.62
CA ARG A 414 5.63 -5.04 13.44
C ARG A 414 4.87 -4.93 12.11
N LEU A 415 4.47 -6.07 11.55
CA LEU A 415 3.58 -6.18 10.40
C LEU A 415 2.33 -6.95 10.80
N PRO A 416 1.20 -6.69 10.12
CA PRO A 416 -0.09 -7.32 10.44
C PRO A 416 -0.20 -8.78 9.97
N TRP A 417 0.91 -9.40 9.59
CA TRP A 417 1.00 -10.82 9.21
C TRP A 417 2.28 -11.43 9.72
N LYS A 418 2.27 -12.76 9.83
CA LYS A 418 3.45 -13.54 10.22
C LYS A 418 4.45 -13.59 9.06
N GLN A 419 5.66 -13.12 9.30
CA GLN A 419 6.74 -13.19 8.32
C GLN A 419 7.31 -14.61 8.20
N VAL A 420 7.63 -15.03 6.99
CA VAL A 420 8.28 -16.32 6.71
C VAL A 420 9.75 -16.31 7.14
N LYS A 421 10.39 -15.15 6.99
CA LYS A 421 11.80 -14.91 7.39
C LYS A 421 11.98 -13.44 7.75
N PRO A 422 12.99 -13.10 8.55
CA PRO A 422 13.30 -11.69 8.84
C PRO A 422 13.61 -10.88 7.59
N GLY A 423 13.29 -9.59 7.63
CA GLY A 423 13.45 -8.64 6.52
C GLY A 423 12.28 -8.67 5.53
N TRP A 424 12.24 -7.69 4.63
CA TRP A 424 11.20 -7.60 3.61
C TRP A 424 11.45 -8.54 2.44
N ASN A 425 10.44 -9.26 1.99
CA ASN A 425 10.54 -10.24 0.91
C ASN A 425 9.27 -10.27 0.03
N ASP A 426 9.28 -11.08 -1.05
CA ASP A 426 8.17 -11.16 -1.99
C ASP A 426 6.86 -11.68 -1.36
N ALA A 427 6.96 -12.52 -0.32
CA ALA A 427 5.78 -12.99 0.41
C ALA A 427 5.14 -11.84 1.19
N ASP A 428 5.93 -10.95 1.80
CA ASP A 428 5.42 -9.76 2.49
C ASP A 428 4.75 -8.80 1.51
N LEU A 429 5.31 -8.63 0.30
CA LEU A 429 4.66 -7.84 -0.76
C LEU A 429 3.33 -8.46 -1.19
N ALA A 430 3.23 -9.77 -1.26
CA ALA A 430 1.97 -10.45 -1.56
C ALA A 430 0.95 -10.24 -0.44
N GLN A 431 1.36 -10.41 0.82
CA GLN A 431 0.51 -10.14 1.99
C GLN A 431 0.03 -8.69 2.04
N LEU A 432 0.90 -7.73 1.75
CA LEU A 432 0.52 -6.32 1.67
C LEU A 432 -0.59 -6.08 0.63
N LYS A 433 -0.49 -6.71 -0.55
CA LYS A 433 -1.54 -6.60 -1.59
C LYS A 433 -2.85 -7.20 -1.13
N MET A 434 -2.81 -8.37 -0.47
CA MET A 434 -3.99 -9.00 0.12
C MET A 434 -4.60 -8.15 1.24
N TYR A 435 -3.76 -7.49 2.05
CA TYR A 435 -4.19 -6.53 3.05
C TYR A 435 -4.99 -5.38 2.43
N PHE A 436 -4.49 -4.78 1.35
CA PHE A 436 -5.19 -3.70 0.64
C PHE A 436 -6.51 -4.15 0.02
N ASP A 437 -6.53 -5.35 -0.59
CA ASP A 437 -7.75 -5.93 -1.16
C ASP A 437 -8.81 -6.16 -0.09
N ARG A 438 -8.42 -6.80 0.99
CA ARG A 438 -9.33 -7.22 2.06
C ARG A 438 -9.94 -6.05 2.82
N TYR A 439 -9.13 -5.09 3.25
CA TYR A 439 -9.56 -4.03 4.17
C TYR A 439 -9.94 -2.72 3.51
N TYR A 440 -9.38 -2.46 2.34
CA TYR A 440 -9.66 -1.24 1.59
C TYR A 440 -10.36 -1.49 0.25
N GLY A 441 -10.54 -2.76 -0.14
CA GLY A 441 -11.11 -3.12 -1.43
C GLY A 441 -10.25 -2.69 -2.61
N ILE A 442 -8.92 -2.58 -2.42
CA ILE A 442 -7.98 -2.09 -3.43
C ILE A 442 -7.14 -3.25 -3.96
N TRP A 443 -7.35 -3.64 -5.21
CA TRP A 443 -6.51 -4.58 -5.92
C TRP A 443 -5.78 -3.92 -7.08
N SER A 444 -4.63 -3.32 -6.79
CA SER A 444 -3.80 -2.63 -7.79
C SER A 444 -2.30 -2.91 -7.54
N PRO A 445 -1.79 -4.09 -7.96
CA PRO A 445 -0.45 -4.57 -7.62
C PRO A 445 0.69 -3.60 -7.96
N THR A 446 0.61 -2.91 -9.09
CA THR A 446 1.63 -1.95 -9.54
C THR A 446 1.60 -0.68 -8.69
N LYS A 447 0.42 -0.07 -8.54
CA LYS A 447 0.26 1.15 -7.72
C LYS A 447 0.63 0.90 -6.25
N THR A 448 0.29 -0.29 -5.71
CA THR A 448 0.66 -0.68 -4.34
C THR A 448 2.18 -0.77 -4.19
N LYS A 449 2.88 -1.35 -5.18
CA LYS A 449 4.35 -1.41 -5.16
C LYS A 449 4.98 -0.02 -5.24
N ASP A 450 4.48 0.85 -6.11
CA ASP A 450 5.02 2.20 -6.28
C ASP A 450 4.77 3.06 -5.03
N ALA A 451 3.58 2.96 -4.45
CA ALA A 451 3.23 3.65 -3.21
C ALA A 451 4.06 3.12 -2.02
N LEU A 452 4.33 1.81 -1.96
CA LEU A 452 5.20 1.21 -0.95
C LEU A 452 6.61 1.78 -1.02
N LEU A 453 7.21 1.84 -2.21
CA LEU A 453 8.53 2.43 -2.40
C LEU A 453 8.55 3.89 -1.98
N SER A 454 7.51 4.65 -2.33
CA SER A 454 7.39 6.05 -1.94
C SER A 454 7.28 6.20 -0.42
N ALA A 455 6.37 5.49 0.23
CA ALA A 455 6.17 5.58 1.68
C ALA A 455 7.40 5.12 2.48
N ALA A 456 8.03 4.02 2.06
CA ALA A 456 9.22 3.49 2.72
C ALA A 456 10.43 4.42 2.56
N SER A 457 10.54 5.15 1.43
CA SER A 457 11.60 6.15 1.23
C SER A 457 11.47 7.37 2.15
N GLU A 458 10.31 7.58 2.76
CA GLU A 458 10.10 8.60 3.79
C GLU A 458 10.50 8.11 5.20
N ARG A 459 10.60 6.78 5.38
CA ARG A 459 10.94 6.10 6.63
C ARG A 459 12.28 5.43 6.49
N VAL A 460 13.33 6.23 6.59
CA VAL A 460 14.70 5.76 6.40
C VAL A 460 15.31 5.41 7.74
N PHE A 461 15.97 4.26 7.84
CA PHE A 461 16.73 3.89 9.04
C PHE A 461 18.08 3.27 8.66
N HIS A 462 19.01 3.29 9.62
CA HIS A 462 20.33 2.71 9.47
C HIS A 462 20.64 1.83 10.66
N PRO A 463 20.52 0.49 10.55
CA PRO A 463 20.54 -0.40 11.72
C PRO A 463 21.81 -0.33 12.55
N ILE A 464 22.98 -0.06 11.93
CA ILE A 464 24.26 0.06 12.66
C ILE A 464 24.36 1.45 13.30
N LYS A 465 23.91 2.50 12.63
CA LYS A 465 23.91 3.85 13.19
C LYS A 465 22.97 3.94 14.40
N ASP A 466 21.80 3.29 14.29
CA ASP A 466 20.85 3.21 15.39
C ASP A 466 21.43 2.43 16.57
N TYR A 467 22.12 1.30 16.29
CA TYR A 467 22.85 0.53 17.29
C TYR A 467 23.94 1.39 17.98
N LEU A 468 24.78 2.08 17.21
CA LEU A 468 25.87 2.94 17.76
C LEU A 468 25.31 4.09 18.59
N ASN A 469 24.16 4.66 18.20
CA ASN A 469 23.51 5.74 18.94
C ASN A 469 22.82 5.25 20.23
N ALA A 470 22.43 3.97 20.28
CA ALA A 470 21.82 3.34 21.45
C ALA A 470 22.83 2.73 22.43
N LEU A 471 24.14 2.78 22.12
CA LEU A 471 25.19 2.25 23.01
C LEU A 471 25.15 2.93 24.37
N PRO A 472 25.46 2.20 25.44
CA PRO A 472 25.70 2.80 26.76
C PRO A 472 26.89 3.77 26.70
N VAL A 473 26.89 4.75 27.58
CA VAL A 473 28.03 5.64 27.70
C VAL A 473 29.29 4.82 28.03
N TRP A 474 30.39 5.13 27.33
CA TRP A 474 31.68 4.47 27.61
C TRP A 474 32.06 4.63 29.09
N ASP A 475 32.42 3.54 29.74
CA ASP A 475 32.78 3.49 31.18
C ASP A 475 34.18 4.03 31.51
N GLY A 476 34.92 4.51 30.51
CA GLY A 476 36.26 5.04 30.66
C GLY A 476 37.36 3.96 30.71
N THR A 477 37.01 2.68 30.59
CA THR A 477 37.98 1.59 30.57
C THR A 477 38.47 1.34 29.14
N GLU A 478 39.77 1.53 28.92
CA GLU A 478 40.40 1.27 27.62
C GLU A 478 40.47 -0.24 27.34
N ARG A 479 39.78 -0.67 26.31
CA ARG A 479 39.69 -2.08 25.83
C ARG A 479 40.20 -2.23 24.41
N VAL A 480 39.89 -1.28 23.54
CA VAL A 480 40.16 -1.33 22.10
C VAL A 480 41.64 -1.61 21.81
N ASP A 481 42.53 -0.91 22.47
CA ASP A 481 43.96 -1.03 22.24
C ASP A 481 44.56 -2.39 22.65
N THR A 482 43.92 -3.12 23.57
CA THR A 482 44.43 -4.38 24.11
C THR A 482 43.68 -5.62 23.58
N LEU A 483 42.67 -5.46 22.74
CA LEU A 483 41.86 -6.57 22.25
C LEU A 483 42.64 -7.71 21.62
N LEU A 484 43.60 -7.38 20.72
CA LEU A 484 44.43 -8.39 20.07
C LEU A 484 45.43 -9.05 21.04
N ILE A 485 45.89 -8.30 22.03
CA ILE A 485 46.80 -8.76 23.05
C ILE A 485 46.09 -9.71 24.01
N ASP A 486 44.94 -9.29 24.52
CA ASP A 486 44.20 -10.04 25.55
C ASP A 486 43.58 -11.32 25.01
N TYR A 487 42.94 -11.25 23.83
CA TYR A 487 42.15 -12.36 23.28
C TYR A 487 42.92 -13.23 22.28
N LEU A 488 43.86 -12.63 21.54
CA LEU A 488 44.59 -13.32 20.49
C LEU A 488 46.11 -13.35 20.70
N GLY A 489 46.58 -12.97 21.90
CA GLY A 489 47.99 -13.12 22.29
C GLY A 489 48.98 -12.43 21.37
N ALA A 490 48.58 -11.34 20.74
CA ALA A 490 49.48 -10.49 19.97
C ALA A 490 50.51 -9.83 20.88
N GLU A 491 51.64 -9.42 20.32
CA GLU A 491 52.67 -8.67 21.03
C GLU A 491 52.13 -7.30 21.47
N ASP A 492 52.45 -6.95 22.72
CA ASP A 492 52.04 -5.67 23.28
C ASP A 492 53.05 -4.58 22.85
N ASN A 493 52.77 -3.95 21.73
CA ASN A 493 53.56 -2.85 21.19
C ASN A 493 52.66 -1.75 20.63
N ARG A 494 53.23 -0.61 20.29
CA ARG A 494 52.51 0.57 19.77
C ARG A 494 51.72 0.24 18.47
N TYR A 495 52.32 -0.52 17.58
CA TYR A 495 51.70 -0.91 16.32
C TYR A 495 50.43 -1.75 16.53
N THR A 496 50.54 -2.83 17.31
CA THR A 496 49.38 -3.73 17.57
C THR A 496 48.20 -2.96 18.16
N ARG A 497 48.48 -2.05 19.12
CA ARG A 497 47.46 -1.19 19.73
C ARG A 497 46.86 -0.23 18.72
N ALA A 498 47.68 0.43 17.91
CA ALA A 498 47.23 1.40 16.91
C ALA A 498 46.41 0.77 15.78
N VAL A 499 46.84 -0.37 15.20
CA VAL A 499 46.10 -0.99 14.10
C VAL A 499 44.71 -1.47 14.52
N MET A 500 44.57 -2.00 15.73
CA MET A 500 43.28 -2.40 16.27
C MET A 500 42.36 -1.18 16.47
N ARG A 501 42.84 -0.15 17.14
CA ARG A 501 42.12 1.09 17.37
C ARG A 501 41.66 1.72 16.07
N LYS A 502 42.58 1.94 15.13
CA LYS A 502 42.29 2.54 13.83
C LYS A 502 41.29 1.71 13.00
N THR A 503 41.37 0.39 13.09
CA THR A 503 40.42 -0.51 12.39
C THR A 503 38.99 -0.35 12.94
N LEU A 504 38.80 -0.33 14.27
CA LEU A 504 37.45 -0.14 14.84
C LEU A 504 36.93 1.28 14.66
N VAL A 505 37.82 2.29 14.82
CA VAL A 505 37.40 3.69 14.54
C VAL A 505 37.03 3.87 13.09
N ALA A 506 37.74 3.22 12.15
CA ALA A 506 37.37 3.27 10.72
C ALA A 506 36.04 2.57 10.44
N ALA A 507 35.73 1.49 11.15
CA ALA A 507 34.41 0.85 11.06
C ALA A 507 33.30 1.82 11.48
N VAL A 508 33.49 2.56 12.58
CA VAL A 508 32.54 3.60 13.02
C VAL A 508 32.50 4.75 12.02
N ALA A 509 33.65 5.26 11.59
CA ALA A 509 33.72 6.37 10.64
C ALA A 509 32.95 6.08 9.33
N ARG A 510 33.05 4.88 8.79
CA ARG A 510 32.32 4.48 7.56
C ARG A 510 30.80 4.41 7.72
N ILE A 511 30.32 4.33 8.94
CA ILE A 511 28.86 4.39 9.21
C ILE A 511 28.38 5.86 9.23
N TYR A 512 29.15 6.75 9.85
CA TYR A 512 28.77 8.16 9.94
C TYR A 512 29.12 8.96 8.69
N GLU A 513 30.22 8.57 8.02
CA GLU A 513 30.74 9.18 6.80
C GLU A 513 30.94 8.11 5.70
N PRO A 514 29.84 7.62 5.08
CA PRO A 514 29.92 6.59 4.05
C PRO A 514 30.87 6.97 2.92
N GLY A 515 31.80 6.07 2.59
CA GLY A 515 32.83 6.31 1.58
C GLY A 515 34.09 6.99 2.10
N ILE A 516 34.19 7.31 3.41
CA ILE A 516 35.44 7.82 3.96
C ILE A 516 36.60 6.91 3.63
N LYS A 517 37.75 7.49 3.32
CA LYS A 517 38.93 6.76 2.85
C LYS A 517 39.52 5.91 3.95
N PHE A 518 39.52 4.60 3.78
CA PHE A 518 40.20 3.62 4.60
C PHE A 518 40.64 2.44 3.74
N ASP A 519 41.89 2.45 3.30
CA ASP A 519 42.48 1.53 2.31
C ASP A 519 43.24 0.38 2.94
N TYR A 520 43.04 0.11 4.22
CA TYR A 520 43.81 -0.84 5.00
C TYR A 520 43.00 -2.08 5.35
N ILE A 521 43.70 -3.22 5.48
CA ILE A 521 43.19 -4.50 5.95
C ILE A 521 44.03 -4.94 7.16
N LEU A 522 43.41 -5.07 8.33
CA LEU A 522 44.00 -5.77 9.46
C LEU A 522 44.01 -7.26 9.17
N VAL A 523 45.19 -7.88 9.15
CA VAL A 523 45.37 -9.31 8.85
C VAL A 523 45.92 -10.04 10.07
N LEU A 524 45.12 -10.96 10.61
CA LEU A 524 45.53 -11.79 11.73
C LEU A 524 46.25 -13.03 11.22
N ASN A 525 47.54 -13.14 11.48
CA ASN A 525 48.40 -14.28 11.10
C ASN A 525 48.73 -15.15 12.31
N GLY A 526 48.32 -16.41 12.31
CA GLY A 526 48.64 -17.33 13.41
C GLY A 526 47.96 -18.70 13.26
N PRO A 527 48.21 -19.61 14.22
CA PRO A 527 47.70 -20.97 14.17
C PRO A 527 46.20 -21.10 13.93
N GLN A 528 45.80 -22.20 13.33
CA GLN A 528 44.39 -22.53 13.16
C GLN A 528 43.73 -22.82 14.51
N GLY A 529 42.45 -22.47 14.66
CA GLY A 529 41.64 -22.81 15.83
C GLY A 529 41.80 -21.86 17.03
N ILE A 530 42.63 -20.80 16.95
CA ILE A 530 42.77 -19.82 18.05
C ILE A 530 41.64 -18.79 18.13
N GLY A 531 40.69 -18.79 17.16
CA GLY A 531 39.51 -17.96 17.19
C GLY A 531 39.61 -16.66 16.39
N LYS A 532 40.48 -16.55 15.36
CA LYS A 532 40.62 -15.35 14.53
C LYS A 532 39.33 -14.88 13.91
N SER A 533 38.62 -15.75 13.16
CA SER A 533 37.34 -15.42 12.54
C SER A 533 36.21 -15.21 13.58
N THR A 534 36.24 -15.99 14.67
CA THR A 534 35.32 -15.81 15.79
C THR A 534 35.46 -14.44 16.44
N PHE A 535 36.67 -13.89 16.50
CA PHE A 535 36.95 -12.56 17.02
C PHE A 535 36.26 -11.48 16.21
N PHE A 536 36.38 -11.50 14.88
CA PHE A 536 35.69 -10.56 14.00
C PHE A 536 34.20 -10.78 14.01
N ALA A 537 33.74 -12.04 14.03
CA ALA A 537 32.32 -12.37 14.12
C ALA A 537 31.66 -11.85 15.41
N LYS A 538 32.35 -11.91 16.53
CA LYS A 538 31.90 -11.33 17.82
C LYS A 538 31.74 -9.81 17.72
N LEU A 539 32.71 -9.12 17.13
CA LEU A 539 32.67 -7.67 16.95
C LEU A 539 31.59 -7.22 15.99
N GLY A 540 31.44 -7.92 14.86
CA GLY A 540 30.45 -7.57 13.83
C GLY A 540 29.04 -8.05 14.13
N GLY A 541 28.85 -9.06 15.00
CA GLY A 541 27.58 -9.66 15.34
C GLY A 541 26.81 -10.06 14.09
N LYS A 542 25.55 -9.67 14.00
CA LYS A 542 24.69 -9.97 12.83
C LYS A 542 25.13 -9.27 11.53
N TRP A 543 26.03 -8.32 11.60
CA TRP A 543 26.57 -7.58 10.44
C TRP A 543 27.98 -8.07 10.05
N PHE A 544 28.39 -9.24 10.48
CA PHE A 544 29.62 -9.91 10.07
C PHE A 544 29.36 -10.84 8.89
N SER A 545 30.34 -10.94 7.98
CA SER A 545 30.35 -11.96 6.92
C SER A 545 31.76 -12.41 6.58
N ASP A 546 31.94 -13.70 6.39
CA ASP A 546 33.12 -14.37 5.89
C ASP A 546 32.98 -14.90 4.45
N SER A 547 31.90 -14.50 3.77
CA SER A 547 31.56 -15.01 2.43
C SER A 547 32.28 -14.33 1.29
N LEU A 548 33.08 -13.27 1.56
CA LEU A 548 33.81 -12.53 0.54
C LEU A 548 35.03 -13.31 0.07
N THR A 549 35.12 -13.55 -1.25
CA THR A 549 36.27 -14.20 -1.86
C THR A 549 37.01 -13.30 -2.82
N ILE A 550 38.27 -13.61 -3.13
CA ILE A 550 39.09 -12.83 -4.08
C ILE A 550 38.48 -12.90 -5.50
N SER A 551 37.85 -14.00 -5.87
CA SER A 551 37.17 -14.12 -7.15
C SER A 551 36.01 -13.12 -7.26
N ASP A 552 35.26 -12.89 -6.20
CA ASP A 552 34.14 -11.93 -6.16
C ASP A 552 34.59 -10.49 -6.38
N MET A 553 35.79 -10.16 -5.91
CA MET A 553 36.37 -8.80 -6.02
C MET A 553 36.63 -8.35 -7.44
N ARG A 554 36.66 -9.27 -8.41
CA ARG A 554 36.85 -8.98 -9.84
C ARG A 554 35.58 -8.52 -10.54
N ASP A 555 34.42 -8.88 -9.98
CA ASP A 555 33.10 -8.68 -10.56
C ASP A 555 32.23 -7.77 -9.69
N LYS A 556 31.01 -7.47 -10.18
CA LYS A 556 29.99 -6.78 -9.39
C LYS A 556 29.54 -7.59 -8.16
N ALA A 557 29.71 -8.93 -8.18
CA ALA A 557 29.37 -9.81 -7.08
C ALA A 557 30.06 -9.40 -5.77
N GLY A 558 31.32 -8.93 -5.84
CA GLY A 558 32.02 -8.41 -4.67
C GLY A 558 31.35 -7.19 -4.08
N ALA A 559 30.89 -6.26 -4.90
CA ALA A 559 30.15 -5.08 -4.44
C ALA A 559 28.78 -5.43 -3.83
N GLU A 560 28.06 -6.38 -4.43
CA GLU A 560 26.79 -6.88 -3.90
C GLU A 560 26.96 -7.57 -2.54
N LYS A 561 28.05 -8.34 -2.36
CA LYS A 561 28.36 -9.01 -1.09
C LYS A 561 28.75 -8.08 0.06
N LEU A 562 29.13 -6.83 -0.22
CA LEU A 562 29.39 -5.84 0.82
C LEU A 562 28.10 -5.32 1.46
N GLN A 563 26.97 -5.39 0.75
CA GLN A 563 25.72 -4.79 1.18
C GLN A 563 25.16 -5.47 2.43
N GLY A 564 24.82 -4.68 3.43
CA GLY A 564 24.24 -5.19 4.68
C GLY A 564 25.26 -5.66 5.72
N TYR A 565 26.56 -5.65 5.41
CA TYR A 565 27.60 -6.06 6.34
C TYR A 565 28.50 -4.91 6.76
N TRP A 566 28.93 -4.93 8.01
CA TRP A 566 29.81 -3.94 8.64
C TRP A 566 31.25 -4.38 8.64
N ILE A 567 31.50 -5.67 8.99
CA ILE A 567 32.82 -6.30 9.00
C ILE A 567 32.80 -7.50 8.06
N LEU A 568 33.65 -7.47 7.03
CA LEU A 568 33.80 -8.61 6.11
C LEU A 568 35.20 -9.20 6.28
N GLU A 569 35.27 -10.50 6.51
CA GLU A 569 36.52 -11.24 6.57
C GLU A 569 36.90 -11.81 5.23
N LEU A 570 38.11 -11.54 4.79
CA LEU A 570 38.75 -12.22 3.69
C LEU A 570 39.62 -13.34 4.26
N GLY A 571 39.14 -14.54 4.25
CA GLY A 571 39.85 -15.73 4.73
C GLY A 571 40.93 -16.18 3.77
N GLU A 572 41.82 -17.04 4.27
CA GLU A 572 42.85 -17.77 3.47
C GLU A 572 43.74 -16.90 2.57
N LEU A 573 44.31 -15.83 3.16
CA LEU A 573 45.24 -14.97 2.45
C LEU A 573 46.58 -15.66 2.13
N ALA A 574 46.78 -16.91 2.59
CA ALA A 574 47.95 -17.72 2.28
C ALA A 574 47.98 -18.13 0.80
N GLY A 575 49.14 -18.03 0.17
CA GLY A 575 49.35 -18.52 -1.21
C GLY A 575 48.75 -17.61 -2.31
N LEU A 576 48.45 -16.36 -2.01
CA LEU A 576 47.96 -15.38 -2.99
C LEU A 576 48.96 -15.18 -4.12
N ARG A 577 48.52 -15.28 -5.35
CA ARG A 577 49.32 -14.91 -6.52
C ARG A 577 49.46 -13.38 -6.59
N LYS A 578 50.51 -12.88 -7.23
CA LYS A 578 50.71 -11.43 -7.40
C LYS A 578 49.49 -10.73 -8.00
N MET A 579 48.81 -11.37 -8.95
CA MET A 579 47.55 -10.85 -9.57
C MET A 579 46.42 -10.76 -8.56
N ASP A 580 46.32 -11.65 -7.60
CA ASP A 580 45.27 -11.67 -6.60
C ASP A 580 45.50 -10.52 -5.59
N VAL A 581 46.72 -10.27 -5.21
CA VAL A 581 47.13 -9.13 -4.33
C VAL A 581 46.75 -7.80 -5.00
N GLU A 582 47.00 -7.64 -6.30
CA GLU A 582 46.60 -6.43 -7.03
C GLU A 582 45.11 -6.27 -7.11
N THR A 583 44.35 -7.37 -7.26
CA THR A 583 42.90 -7.37 -7.24
C THR A 583 42.38 -6.89 -5.87
N VAL A 584 42.91 -7.44 -4.78
CA VAL A 584 42.55 -7.03 -3.42
C VAL A 584 42.87 -5.56 -3.21
N LYS A 585 44.09 -5.10 -3.56
CA LYS A 585 44.50 -3.71 -3.44
C LYS A 585 43.54 -2.76 -4.20
N SER A 586 43.19 -3.11 -5.44
CA SER A 586 42.30 -2.33 -6.27
C SER A 586 40.88 -2.29 -5.66
N PHE A 587 40.43 -3.39 -5.09
CA PHE A 587 39.11 -3.50 -4.50
C PHE A 587 38.99 -2.69 -3.19
N ILE A 588 39.98 -2.80 -2.27
CA ILE A 588 39.92 -2.10 -0.96
C ILE A 588 40.05 -0.59 -1.07
N THR A 589 40.71 -0.09 -2.13
CA THR A 589 40.86 1.36 -2.33
C THR A 589 39.65 2.08 -2.83
N ARG A 590 38.60 1.35 -3.23
CA ARG A 590 37.33 1.97 -3.65
C ARG A 590 36.63 2.57 -2.44
N ALA A 591 36.27 3.82 -2.56
CA ALA A 591 35.40 4.52 -1.60
C ALA A 591 33.92 4.31 -1.91
N ASP A 592 33.61 3.96 -3.16
CA ASP A 592 32.27 3.85 -3.70
C ASP A 592 32.20 2.69 -4.70
N ASP A 593 31.12 1.96 -4.66
CA ASP A 593 30.83 0.88 -5.61
C ASP A 593 29.62 1.27 -6.45
N LYS A 594 29.76 1.22 -7.79
CA LYS A 594 28.71 1.56 -8.73
C LYS A 594 28.17 0.31 -9.40
N PHE A 595 26.94 -0.04 -9.10
CA PHE A 595 26.25 -1.18 -9.73
C PHE A 595 24.74 -0.97 -9.75
N ARG A 596 24.06 -1.79 -10.55
CA ARG A 596 22.61 -1.84 -10.59
C ARG A 596 22.16 -2.97 -9.69
N GLN A 597 21.34 -2.64 -8.69
CA GLN A 597 20.71 -3.63 -7.83
C GLN A 597 19.85 -4.62 -8.63
N SER A 598 19.68 -5.82 -8.11
CA SER A 598 18.74 -6.79 -8.68
C SER A 598 17.34 -6.19 -8.68
N TYR A 599 16.71 -6.12 -9.88
CA TYR A 599 15.44 -5.45 -10.15
C TYR A 599 15.44 -3.92 -10.13
N GLY A 600 16.57 -3.26 -9.90
CA GLY A 600 16.73 -1.82 -10.06
C GLY A 600 16.74 -1.40 -11.54
N VAL A 601 16.27 -0.20 -11.84
CA VAL A 601 16.29 0.37 -13.21
C VAL A 601 17.60 1.09 -13.46
N ASN A 602 18.14 1.78 -12.47
CA ASN A 602 19.31 2.64 -12.59
C ASN A 602 20.58 2.00 -12.00
N VAL A 603 21.74 2.45 -12.48
CA VAL A 603 23.03 2.23 -11.80
C VAL A 603 23.15 3.29 -10.71
N GLU A 604 23.34 2.84 -9.49
CA GLU A 604 23.43 3.71 -8.31
C GLU A 604 24.83 3.65 -7.71
N SER A 605 25.19 4.71 -7.00
CA SER A 605 26.42 4.83 -6.23
C SER A 605 26.15 4.35 -4.81
N HIS A 606 26.99 3.42 -4.34
CA HIS A 606 26.92 2.84 -3.00
C HIS A 606 28.23 3.14 -2.24
N PRO A 607 28.31 4.27 -1.56
CA PRO A 607 29.47 4.60 -0.73
C PRO A 607 29.69 3.52 0.32
N ARG A 608 30.92 3.07 0.49
CA ARG A 608 31.25 1.97 1.39
C ARG A 608 31.01 2.29 2.85
N GLN A 609 30.29 1.40 3.51
CA GLN A 609 29.92 1.48 4.92
C GLN A 609 30.54 0.35 5.76
N CYS A 610 31.39 -0.46 5.15
CA CYS A 610 32.02 -1.63 5.77
C CYS A 610 33.54 -1.51 5.81
N ILE A 611 34.17 -2.27 6.69
CA ILE A 611 35.62 -2.54 6.68
C ILE A 611 35.85 -3.97 6.22
N ILE A 612 37.02 -4.18 5.62
CA ILE A 612 37.51 -5.52 5.28
C ILE A 612 38.66 -5.87 6.19
N VAL A 613 38.58 -7.06 6.78
CA VAL A 613 39.63 -7.65 7.62
C VAL A 613 40.10 -8.95 7.01
N GLY A 614 41.23 -9.48 7.45
CA GLY A 614 41.77 -10.73 6.91
C GLY A 614 42.29 -11.67 7.96
N SER A 615 42.31 -12.95 7.61
CA SER A 615 42.97 -13.98 8.41
C SER A 615 43.80 -14.91 7.56
N THR A 616 44.91 -15.41 8.14
CA THR A 616 45.77 -16.37 7.50
C THR A 616 46.41 -17.31 8.54
N ASN A 617 46.81 -18.48 8.10
CA ASN A 617 47.51 -19.48 8.90
C ASN A 617 48.96 -19.71 8.39
N SER A 618 49.48 -18.82 7.53
CA SER A 618 50.80 -18.98 6.92
C SER A 618 51.93 -18.83 7.91
N THR A 619 52.79 -19.84 7.99
CA THR A 619 54.03 -19.81 8.80
C THR A 619 55.21 -19.19 8.03
N SER A 620 55.14 -19.16 6.69
CA SER A 620 56.24 -18.68 5.83
C SER A 620 56.01 -17.29 5.26
N GLY A 621 55.03 -16.53 5.82
CA GLY A 621 54.61 -15.27 5.25
C GLY A 621 53.47 -15.44 4.21
N PHE A 622 52.85 -14.34 3.86
CA PHE A 622 51.72 -14.35 2.91
C PHE A 622 51.75 -13.17 1.90
N LEU A 623 52.61 -12.21 2.14
CA LEU A 623 52.82 -11.06 1.25
C LEU A 623 53.91 -11.37 0.23
N ARG A 624 53.68 -11.03 -1.04
CA ARG A 624 54.63 -11.29 -2.14
C ARG A 624 55.08 -10.06 -2.90
N ASP A 625 54.49 -8.90 -2.62
CA ASP A 625 54.82 -7.68 -3.35
C ASP A 625 55.68 -6.75 -2.49
N VAL A 626 56.86 -6.37 -2.99
CA VAL A 626 57.84 -5.53 -2.28
C VAL A 626 57.32 -4.08 -2.16
N THR A 627 56.43 -3.62 -3.09
CA THR A 627 56.17 -2.19 -3.23
C THR A 627 54.77 -1.74 -2.82
N GLY A 628 53.88 -2.66 -2.52
CA GLY A 628 52.46 -2.33 -2.32
C GLY A 628 51.85 -2.83 -1.02
N ASN A 629 52.64 -3.35 -0.12
CA ASN A 629 52.13 -4.00 1.09
C ASN A 629 51.64 -3.03 2.18
N ARG A 630 51.86 -1.73 2.06
CA ARG A 630 51.45 -0.71 3.04
C ARG A 630 49.92 -0.75 3.40
N ARG A 631 49.09 -1.39 2.57
CA ARG A 631 47.66 -1.54 2.84
C ARG A 631 47.33 -2.70 3.75
N PHE A 632 48.25 -3.62 3.95
CA PHE A 632 48.07 -4.74 4.84
C PHE A 632 48.72 -4.43 6.18
N TRP A 633 47.98 -4.61 7.24
CA TRP A 633 48.46 -4.50 8.61
C TRP A 633 48.52 -5.89 9.23
N PRO A 634 49.63 -6.62 9.03
CA PRO A 634 49.80 -7.96 9.55
C PRO A 634 50.04 -7.90 11.07
N VAL A 635 49.33 -8.72 11.81
CA VAL A 635 49.53 -8.90 13.24
C VAL A 635 49.71 -10.39 13.52
N ARG A 636 50.84 -10.77 14.10
CA ARG A 636 51.07 -12.15 14.57
C ARG A 636 50.25 -12.38 15.81
N VAL A 637 49.45 -13.47 15.76
CA VAL A 637 48.53 -13.82 16.85
C VAL A 637 48.76 -15.27 17.29
N ASN A 638 48.46 -15.50 18.54
CA ASN A 638 48.54 -16.81 19.17
C ASN A 638 47.38 -16.96 20.16
N GLN A 639 47.45 -17.89 21.06
CA GLN A 639 46.47 -18.04 22.11
C GLN A 639 46.59 -16.92 23.13
N GLY A 640 45.56 -16.10 23.29
CA GLY A 640 45.51 -15.02 24.25
C GLY A 640 45.28 -15.49 25.68
N LYS A 641 45.43 -14.57 26.63
CA LYS A 641 45.14 -14.78 28.05
C LYS A 641 43.67 -15.04 28.31
N LYS A 642 42.80 -14.35 27.56
CA LYS A 642 41.34 -14.52 27.56
C LYS A 642 40.90 -15.34 26.34
N ARG A 643 39.77 -16.02 26.42
CA ARG A 643 39.24 -16.73 25.28
C ARG A 643 38.30 -15.83 24.49
N VAL A 644 38.32 -15.90 23.17
CA VAL A 644 37.48 -15.06 22.28
C VAL A 644 36.00 -15.25 22.58
N TRP A 645 35.55 -16.46 22.90
CA TRP A 645 34.15 -16.73 23.22
C TRP A 645 33.70 -16.11 24.57
N GLU A 646 34.62 -15.69 25.43
CA GLU A 646 34.35 -15.02 26.70
C GLU A 646 34.18 -13.51 26.54
N MET A 647 34.38 -12.99 25.34
CA MET A 647 34.20 -11.56 25.03
C MET A 647 32.72 -11.19 25.14
N THR A 648 32.38 -10.43 26.17
CA THR A 648 31.01 -9.99 26.47
C THR A 648 30.79 -8.49 26.40
N ASP A 649 31.89 -7.71 26.50
CA ASP A 649 31.84 -6.25 26.60
C ASP A 649 31.79 -5.55 25.24
N ILE A 650 31.09 -6.16 24.26
CA ILE A 650 31.05 -5.68 22.86
C ILE A 650 30.53 -4.25 22.78
N ASP A 651 29.47 -3.93 23.52
CA ASP A 651 28.87 -2.60 23.49
C ASP A 651 29.82 -1.54 24.07
N GLN A 652 30.64 -1.89 25.11
CA GLN A 652 31.63 -0.97 25.66
C GLN A 652 32.84 -0.79 24.72
N ILE A 653 33.20 -1.85 23.97
CA ILE A 653 34.25 -1.77 22.95
C ILE A 653 33.82 -0.80 21.85
N TRP A 654 32.59 -0.91 21.38
CA TRP A 654 32.05 0.00 20.35
C TRP A 654 31.81 1.40 20.91
N ALA A 655 31.41 1.55 22.15
CA ALA A 655 31.26 2.85 22.81
C ALA A 655 32.64 3.57 22.91
N GLU A 656 33.73 2.84 23.24
CA GLU A 656 35.10 3.37 23.22
C GLU A 656 35.52 3.80 21.82
N ALA A 657 35.27 2.94 20.80
CA ALA A 657 35.61 3.24 19.41
C ALA A 657 34.83 4.46 18.87
N LEU A 658 33.57 4.58 19.25
CA LEU A 658 32.72 5.73 18.90
C LEU A 658 33.24 7.01 19.53
N GLU A 659 33.69 6.96 20.80
CA GLU A 659 34.22 8.12 21.48
C GLU A 659 35.58 8.56 20.87
N LYS A 660 36.46 7.61 20.54
CA LYS A 660 37.73 7.87 19.82
C LYS A 660 37.45 8.47 18.42
N TYR A 661 36.41 8.03 17.73
CA TYR A 661 35.98 8.63 16.45
C TYR A 661 35.55 10.08 16.66
N LYS A 662 34.72 10.38 17.66
CA LYS A 662 34.30 11.74 17.98
C LYS A 662 35.44 12.67 18.36
N LEU A 663 36.48 12.12 18.99
CA LEU A 663 37.71 12.84 19.34
C LEU A 663 38.65 13.07 18.14
N GLY A 664 38.30 12.52 16.95
CA GLY A 664 39.05 12.72 15.72
C GLY A 664 40.29 11.83 15.59
N GLU A 665 40.26 10.61 16.12
CA GLU A 665 41.37 9.64 15.96
C GLU A 665 41.68 9.45 14.46
N PRO A 666 42.94 9.65 14.02
CA PRO A 666 43.29 9.48 12.62
C PRO A 666 43.20 8.03 12.17
N LEU A 667 42.66 7.79 10.95
CA LEU A 667 42.47 6.46 10.39
C LEU A 667 43.76 5.86 9.75
N ILE A 668 44.84 6.57 9.80
CA ILE A 668 46.14 6.17 9.23
C ILE A 668 47.18 6.01 10.34
N LEU A 669 48.18 5.17 10.11
CA LEU A 669 49.35 5.09 10.98
C LEU A 669 50.28 6.28 10.70
N THR A 670 50.94 6.78 11.71
CA THR A 670 51.84 7.96 11.63
C THR A 670 53.10 7.78 12.45
N GLY A 671 54.18 8.36 11.98
CA GLY A 671 55.47 8.36 12.71
C GLY A 671 55.99 6.95 13.03
N ASP A 672 56.26 6.68 14.30
CA ASP A 672 56.78 5.38 14.77
C ASP A 672 55.86 4.21 14.41
N GLU A 673 54.53 4.41 14.41
CA GLU A 673 53.57 3.38 14.04
C GLU A 673 53.74 2.92 12.58
N GLU A 674 54.09 3.85 11.68
CA GLU A 674 54.30 3.55 10.26
C GLU A 674 55.63 2.79 10.05
N ILE A 675 56.67 3.13 10.81
CA ILE A 675 57.99 2.41 10.77
C ILE A 675 57.78 0.96 11.23
N MET A 676 57.08 0.75 12.36
CA MET A 676 56.80 -0.58 12.86
C MET A 676 55.90 -1.38 11.91
N ALA A 677 54.93 -0.73 11.24
CA ALA A 677 54.12 -1.37 10.22
C ALA A 677 54.94 -1.88 9.03
N TYR A 678 55.95 -1.13 8.61
CA TYR A 678 56.85 -1.55 7.56
C TYR A 678 57.68 -2.77 7.96
N GLU A 679 58.14 -2.83 9.20
CA GLU A 679 58.88 -3.98 9.74
C GLU A 679 57.98 -5.23 9.77
N GLU A 680 56.78 -5.13 10.31
CA GLU A 680 55.80 -6.24 10.33
C GLU A 680 55.39 -6.70 8.91
N GLN A 681 55.26 -5.76 7.99
CA GLN A 681 54.97 -6.10 6.57
C GLN A 681 56.13 -6.84 5.92
N ARG A 682 57.38 -6.45 6.22
CA ARG A 682 58.55 -7.15 5.75
C ARG A 682 58.64 -8.56 6.32
N ASP A 683 58.39 -8.73 7.59
CA ASP A 683 58.40 -10.02 8.29
C ASP A 683 57.25 -10.94 7.85
N ALA A 684 56.17 -10.36 7.36
CA ALA A 684 55.03 -11.08 6.77
C ALA A 684 55.24 -11.45 5.28
N MET A 685 56.38 -11.06 4.69
CA MET A 685 56.69 -11.45 3.31
C MET A 685 57.03 -12.96 3.25
N GLU A 686 56.59 -13.59 2.20
CA GLU A 686 56.92 -15.00 1.94
C GLU A 686 58.43 -15.12 1.71
N SER A 687 59.08 -15.97 2.51
CA SER A 687 60.50 -16.30 2.30
C SER A 687 60.65 -17.09 1.01
N ASP A 688 61.66 -16.74 0.21
CA ASP A 688 62.02 -17.46 -1.00
C ASP A 688 63.23 -18.39 -0.68
N ASP A 689 63.04 -19.68 -0.83
CA ASP A 689 64.10 -20.70 -0.52
C ASP A 689 65.39 -20.39 -1.26
N ARG A 690 65.34 -19.58 -2.31
CA ARG A 690 66.53 -19.15 -3.05
C ARG A 690 67.32 -17.99 -2.40
N GLU A 691 66.74 -17.33 -1.36
CA GLU A 691 67.40 -16.16 -0.70
C GLU A 691 68.76 -16.51 -0.16
N GLY A 692 68.89 -17.62 0.58
CA GLY A 692 70.15 -18.08 1.12
C GLY A 692 71.20 -18.39 0.05
N LEU A 693 70.72 -18.91 -1.10
CA LEU A 693 71.66 -19.20 -2.23
C LEU A 693 72.15 -17.88 -2.87
N VAL A 694 71.23 -16.93 -3.03
CA VAL A 694 71.58 -15.60 -3.60
C VAL A 694 72.48 -14.82 -2.64
N GLU A 695 72.21 -14.88 -1.36
CA GLU A 695 73.07 -14.26 -0.34
C GLU A 695 74.51 -14.82 -0.34
N GLN A 696 74.59 -16.12 -0.33
CA GLN A 696 75.93 -16.78 -0.46
C GLN A 696 76.62 -16.37 -1.74
N TYR A 697 75.91 -16.33 -2.85
CA TYR A 697 76.46 -15.92 -4.14
C TYR A 697 76.92 -14.47 -4.15
N LEU A 698 76.20 -13.56 -3.50
CA LEU A 698 76.50 -12.15 -3.44
C LEU A 698 77.68 -11.85 -2.50
N GLU A 699 77.86 -12.61 -1.44
CA GLU A 699 78.96 -12.44 -0.46
C GLU A 699 80.24 -13.22 -0.87
N LYS A 700 80.23 -14.13 -1.87
CA LYS A 700 81.38 -14.88 -2.28
C LYS A 700 82.39 -13.94 -2.94
N PRO A 701 83.60 -13.85 -2.43
CA PRO A 701 84.65 -13.01 -3.01
C PRO A 701 84.94 -13.43 -4.44
N LEU A 702 85.28 -12.47 -5.33
CA LEU A 702 85.60 -12.68 -6.71
C LEU A 702 87.09 -12.67 -6.99
N PRO A 703 87.65 -13.57 -7.88
CA PRO A 703 89.04 -13.55 -8.25
C PRO A 703 89.27 -12.37 -9.22
N ASP A 704 90.54 -11.90 -9.34
CA ASP A 704 90.95 -10.75 -10.14
C ASP A 704 90.61 -10.92 -11.65
N ASN A 705 90.57 -12.09 -12.10
CA ASN A 705 90.21 -12.42 -13.52
C ASN A 705 88.72 -12.60 -13.76
N TRP A 706 87.78 -12.34 -12.80
CA TRP A 706 86.36 -12.57 -12.89
C TRP A 706 85.70 -12.05 -14.19
N ASN A 707 86.11 -10.88 -14.58
CA ASN A 707 85.59 -10.22 -15.76
C ASN A 707 86.06 -10.88 -17.09
N LYS A 708 87.08 -11.71 -17.08
CA LYS A 708 87.63 -12.48 -18.24
C LYS A 708 87.12 -13.90 -18.30
N MET A 709 86.47 -14.41 -17.20
CA MET A 709 86.04 -15.78 -17.16
C MET A 709 84.77 -15.94 -17.94
N ASP A 710 84.62 -17.09 -18.63
CA ASP A 710 83.37 -17.47 -19.26
C ASP A 710 82.34 -18.01 -18.25
N ILE A 711 81.09 -18.34 -18.67
CA ILE A 711 80.05 -18.78 -17.78
C ILE A 711 80.34 -20.13 -17.10
N TYR A 712 81.02 -20.99 -17.74
CA TYR A 712 81.44 -22.32 -17.22
C TYR A 712 82.54 -22.18 -16.15
N GLU A 713 83.54 -21.39 -16.38
CA GLU A 713 84.60 -21.04 -15.47
C GLU A 713 84.07 -20.38 -14.19
N ARG A 714 83.12 -19.45 -14.33
CA ARG A 714 82.46 -18.80 -13.20
C ARG A 714 81.66 -19.78 -12.38
N ARG A 715 80.91 -20.68 -13.05
CA ARG A 715 80.13 -21.71 -12.34
C ARG A 715 81.02 -22.69 -11.56
N SER A 716 82.10 -23.18 -12.20
CA SER A 716 83.06 -24.04 -11.54
C SER A 716 83.71 -23.37 -10.34
N TYR A 717 84.11 -22.08 -10.44
CA TYR A 717 84.57 -21.30 -9.32
C TYR A 717 83.57 -21.21 -8.21
N LEU A 718 82.29 -20.93 -8.56
CA LEU A 718 81.28 -20.81 -7.57
C LEU A 718 80.94 -22.15 -6.88
N ALA A 719 81.02 -23.27 -7.60
CA ALA A 719 80.79 -24.64 -7.12
C ALA A 719 81.98 -25.14 -6.28
N GLY A 720 83.13 -24.47 -6.35
CA GLY A 720 84.40 -24.92 -5.68
C GLY A 720 84.97 -26.17 -6.37
N GLU A 721 84.66 -26.38 -7.65
CA GLU A 721 85.20 -27.50 -8.45
C GLU A 721 86.33 -27.06 -9.34
N SER A 722 87.43 -27.79 -9.28
CA SER A 722 88.58 -27.61 -10.16
C SER A 722 88.65 -28.74 -11.15
N GLU A 723 88.87 -28.48 -12.44
CA GLU A 723 88.90 -29.52 -13.51
C GLU A 723 90.15 -30.39 -13.39
N PHE A 724 91.21 -30.00 -12.65
CA PHE A 724 92.46 -30.74 -12.59
C PHE A 724 93.08 -30.82 -11.16
N GLY A 725 92.35 -30.66 -10.07
CA GLY A 725 92.88 -30.78 -8.72
C GLY A 725 93.80 -29.63 -8.30
N GLU A 726 93.82 -28.53 -9.01
CA GLU A 726 94.52 -27.29 -8.60
C GLU A 726 93.67 -26.57 -7.53
N THR A 727 94.40 -25.98 -6.60
CA THR A 727 93.82 -25.11 -5.54
C THR A 727 93.18 -23.86 -6.23
N ILE A 728 91.96 -23.71 -6.10
CA ILE A 728 91.23 -22.52 -6.60
C ILE A 728 91.74 -21.33 -5.80
N PRO A 729 92.28 -20.25 -6.42
CA PRO A 729 92.63 -19.07 -5.71
C PRO A 729 91.46 -18.45 -4.97
N GLU A 730 91.64 -18.17 -3.71
CA GLU A 730 90.61 -17.45 -2.98
C GLU A 730 90.39 -16.04 -3.58
N GLY A 731 89.13 -15.71 -3.95
CA GLY A 731 88.86 -14.38 -4.42
C GLY A 731 89.04 -13.34 -3.36
N VAL A 732 89.52 -12.18 -3.75
CA VAL A 732 89.83 -11.06 -2.80
C VAL A 732 88.88 -9.86 -3.03
N ASN A 733 88.20 -9.82 -4.19
CA ASN A 733 87.34 -8.67 -4.56
C ASN A 733 85.94 -8.91 -4.12
N ARG A 734 85.35 -7.90 -3.48
CA ARG A 734 83.94 -7.86 -3.08
C ARG A 734 83.05 -7.56 -4.33
N ARG A 735 81.93 -8.27 -4.44
CA ARG A 735 80.97 -7.98 -5.52
C ARG A 735 80.22 -6.65 -5.20
N THR A 736 80.42 -5.68 -6.09
CA THR A 736 79.88 -4.31 -5.91
C THR A 736 78.61 -4.09 -6.77
N ARG A 737 78.41 -4.87 -7.85
CA ARG A 737 77.32 -4.81 -8.78
C ARG A 737 76.88 -6.19 -9.25
N VAL A 738 75.55 -6.30 -9.59
CA VAL A 738 74.95 -7.55 -10.07
C VAL A 738 73.71 -7.24 -10.95
N CYS A 739 73.39 -8.16 -11.84
CA CYS A 739 72.17 -8.13 -12.62
C CYS A 739 71.34 -9.41 -12.43
N CYS A 740 70.03 -9.39 -12.66
CA CYS A 740 69.14 -10.55 -12.52
C CYS A 740 69.55 -11.69 -13.46
N LEU A 741 70.06 -11.41 -14.64
CA LEU A 741 70.54 -12.44 -15.61
C LEU A 741 71.81 -13.13 -15.11
N GLU A 742 72.71 -12.41 -14.41
CA GLU A 742 73.85 -12.96 -13.77
C GLU A 742 73.51 -13.95 -12.67
N ILE A 743 72.64 -13.57 -11.75
CA ILE A 743 72.11 -14.49 -10.72
C ILE A 743 71.40 -15.71 -11.31
N TRP A 744 70.61 -15.50 -12.38
CA TRP A 744 69.93 -16.59 -13.08
C TRP A 744 70.88 -17.61 -13.64
N CYS A 745 71.94 -17.12 -14.31
CA CYS A 745 72.89 -17.98 -14.98
C CYS A 745 73.92 -18.59 -14.04
N GLU A 746 74.51 -17.79 -13.17
CA GLU A 746 75.60 -18.18 -12.32
C GLU A 746 75.18 -18.84 -11.00
N CYS A 747 74.27 -18.21 -10.28
CA CYS A 747 73.77 -18.72 -9.00
C CYS A 747 72.80 -19.89 -9.18
N PHE A 748 71.77 -19.76 -10.07
CA PHE A 748 70.79 -20.80 -10.27
C PHE A 748 71.18 -21.81 -11.34
N GLY A 749 72.33 -21.65 -12.03
CA GLY A 749 72.74 -22.59 -13.03
C GLY A 749 71.84 -22.73 -14.28
N LYS A 750 70.99 -21.77 -14.55
CA LYS A 750 69.99 -21.83 -15.62
C LYS A 750 70.54 -21.28 -16.94
N GLU A 751 69.90 -21.69 -18.07
CA GLU A 751 70.27 -21.21 -19.39
C GLU A 751 69.83 -19.75 -19.61
N ARG A 752 70.64 -18.95 -20.27
CA ARG A 752 70.42 -17.54 -20.53
C ARG A 752 69.08 -17.24 -21.23
N ASN A 753 68.72 -18.09 -22.17
CA ASN A 753 67.48 -17.92 -22.97
C ASN A 753 66.21 -18.37 -22.24
N ALA A 754 66.33 -19.02 -21.10
CA ALA A 754 65.21 -19.52 -20.31
C ALA A 754 64.62 -18.49 -19.35
N ILE A 755 65.29 -17.36 -19.10
CA ILE A 755 64.83 -16.33 -18.18
C ILE A 755 63.56 -15.63 -18.70
N ARG A 756 62.51 -15.58 -17.90
CA ARG A 756 61.26 -14.85 -18.17
C ARG A 756 61.27 -13.53 -17.41
N ARG A 757 60.42 -12.61 -17.81
CA ARG A 757 60.20 -11.38 -17.06
C ARG A 757 59.86 -11.64 -15.58
N THR A 758 59.07 -12.67 -15.30
CA THR A 758 58.67 -13.09 -13.97
C THR A 758 59.88 -13.47 -13.14
N ASP A 759 60.78 -14.24 -13.68
CA ASP A 759 62.03 -14.68 -12.99
C ASP A 759 62.90 -13.47 -12.61
N SER A 760 63.03 -12.51 -13.51
CA SER A 760 63.76 -11.27 -13.23
C SER A 760 63.13 -10.46 -12.10
N TYR A 761 61.80 -10.38 -12.02
CA TYR A 761 61.11 -9.72 -10.91
C TYR A 761 61.23 -10.49 -9.60
N GLU A 762 61.26 -11.81 -9.62
CA GLU A 762 61.49 -12.62 -8.43
C GLU A 762 62.92 -12.43 -7.88
N ILE A 763 63.91 -12.45 -8.77
CA ILE A 763 65.29 -12.20 -8.37
C ILE A 763 65.49 -10.78 -7.83
N GLU A 764 64.88 -9.80 -8.45
CA GLU A 764 64.86 -8.43 -7.92
C GLU A 764 64.24 -8.38 -6.51
N GLY A 765 63.10 -9.10 -6.32
CA GLY A 765 62.47 -9.23 -5.01
C GLY A 765 63.38 -9.84 -3.96
N ILE A 766 64.15 -10.87 -4.32
CA ILE A 766 65.15 -11.50 -3.45
C ILE A 766 66.27 -10.50 -3.10
N LEU A 767 66.82 -9.78 -4.06
CA LEU A 767 67.85 -8.76 -3.83
C LEU A 767 67.43 -7.67 -2.84
N MET A 768 66.14 -7.20 -3.00
CA MET A 768 65.56 -6.17 -2.12
C MET A 768 65.33 -6.70 -0.71
N ARG A 769 64.99 -8.01 -0.52
CA ARG A 769 64.78 -8.61 0.80
C ARG A 769 66.09 -8.86 1.55
N ILE A 770 67.14 -9.35 0.86
CA ILE A 770 68.48 -9.52 1.44
C ILE A 770 69.03 -8.21 2.00
N GLY A 771 68.63 -7.08 1.40
CA GLY A 771 69.12 -5.75 1.80
C GLY A 771 70.57 -5.46 1.39
N GLY A 772 71.05 -4.23 1.62
CA GLY A 772 72.39 -3.76 1.23
C GLY A 772 72.58 -3.57 -0.28
N TRP A 773 71.54 -3.78 -1.09
CA TRP A 773 71.56 -3.60 -2.54
C TRP A 773 70.46 -2.61 -2.97
N LYS A 774 70.77 -1.71 -3.91
CA LYS A 774 69.86 -0.74 -4.50
C LYS A 774 69.91 -0.77 -6.02
N ARG A 775 68.85 -0.35 -6.66
CA ARG A 775 68.83 -0.17 -8.12
C ARG A 775 69.86 0.90 -8.50
N TYR A 776 70.61 0.65 -9.57
CA TYR A 776 71.52 1.66 -10.11
C TYR A 776 70.75 2.78 -10.79
N GLU A 777 71.02 4.01 -10.37
CA GLU A 777 70.33 5.23 -10.89
C GLU A 777 71.28 6.15 -11.66
N GLY A 778 72.49 5.75 -11.91
CA GLY A 778 73.49 6.59 -12.60
C GLY A 778 73.20 6.94 -14.05
N ASN A 779 72.11 6.33 -14.61
CA ASN A 779 71.59 6.73 -15.94
C ASN A 779 70.05 6.49 -16.00
N LYS A 780 69.38 7.15 -16.98
CA LYS A 780 67.92 7.11 -17.15
C LYS A 780 67.31 5.72 -17.28
N ARG A 781 68.08 4.70 -17.60
CA ARG A 781 67.61 3.33 -17.80
C ARG A 781 68.03 2.38 -16.69
N GLY A 782 68.89 2.79 -15.76
CA GLY A 782 69.39 1.95 -14.71
C GLY A 782 70.26 0.77 -15.21
N ASN A 783 70.90 0.90 -16.37
CA ASN A 783 71.66 -0.16 -16.99
C ASN A 783 73.14 0.03 -16.74
N MET A 784 73.86 -1.09 -16.50
CA MET A 784 75.35 -1.17 -16.55
C MET A 784 75.77 -2.29 -17.52
N ARG A 785 76.96 -2.25 -18.01
CA ARG A 785 77.53 -3.25 -18.89
C ARG A 785 78.20 -4.35 -18.06
N PHE A 786 77.76 -5.57 -18.32
CA PHE A 786 78.34 -6.77 -17.71
C PHE A 786 79.07 -7.55 -18.75
N PRO A 787 80.32 -8.01 -18.52
CA PRO A 787 81.18 -8.58 -19.51
C PRO A 787 80.56 -9.71 -20.37
N ILE A 788 79.87 -10.63 -19.73
CA ILE A 788 79.23 -11.74 -20.43
C ILE A 788 77.77 -11.43 -20.83
N TYR A 789 77.12 -10.53 -20.18
CA TYR A 789 75.64 -10.31 -20.24
C TYR A 789 75.22 -9.04 -20.96
N ASN A 790 76.22 -8.23 -21.43
CA ASN A 790 76.02 -6.94 -22.08
C ASN A 790 75.25 -5.93 -21.17
N ALA A 791 74.59 -4.99 -21.75
CA ALA A 791 73.84 -3.97 -21.02
C ALA A 791 72.62 -4.56 -20.35
N GLN A 792 72.61 -4.61 -19.03
CA GLN A 792 71.54 -5.11 -18.19
C GLN A 792 71.13 -4.08 -17.11
N ARG A 793 69.88 -4.16 -16.57
CA ARG A 793 69.52 -3.43 -15.37
C ARG A 793 70.41 -3.92 -14.24
N ALA A 794 71.06 -2.97 -13.58
CA ALA A 794 72.00 -3.26 -12.54
C ALA A 794 71.47 -2.95 -11.17
N PHE A 795 71.91 -3.75 -10.19
CA PHE A 795 71.79 -3.50 -8.77
C PHE A 795 73.23 -3.30 -8.26
N VAL A 796 73.37 -2.30 -7.37
CA VAL A 796 74.66 -1.94 -6.75
C VAL A 796 74.53 -2.00 -5.24
N ARG A 797 75.62 -2.23 -4.56
CA ARG A 797 75.55 -2.12 -3.09
C ARG A 797 75.24 -0.71 -2.66
N GLU A 798 74.62 -0.53 -1.50
CA GLU A 798 74.20 0.77 -0.98
C GLU A 798 75.46 1.72 -0.76
N ASP A 799 76.63 1.16 -0.45
CA ASP A 799 77.91 1.85 -0.31
C ASP A 799 78.69 2.05 -1.62
N TYR A 800 78.06 1.74 -2.79
CA TYR A 800 78.72 1.92 -4.12
C TYR A 800 78.87 3.40 -4.48
N ASP A 801 80.11 3.81 -4.66
CA ASP A 801 80.51 5.20 -4.91
C ASP A 801 80.79 5.57 -6.38
N GLY A 802 80.61 4.62 -7.30
CA GLY A 802 80.76 4.83 -8.74
C GLY A 802 82.22 4.85 -9.25
N THR A 803 83.17 4.52 -8.42
CA THR A 803 84.63 4.58 -8.78
C THR A 803 85.09 3.35 -9.54
N ASP A 804 84.35 2.30 -9.64
CA ASP A 804 84.63 0.99 -10.29
C ASP A 804 84.37 0.95 -11.84
N ASP A 805 84.00 2.06 -12.49
CA ASP A 805 83.60 2.11 -13.91
C ASP A 805 84.75 2.42 -14.84
N SER A 806 85.95 2.37 -14.43
CA SER A 806 87.10 2.56 -15.33
C SER A 806 87.72 1.21 -15.66
N ASP A 807 87.04 0.44 -16.63
CA ASP A 807 87.69 -0.31 -17.73
C ASP A 807 86.72 -0.86 -18.73
#